data_7fff26e68ddbcc03d0278feaf1969aa0
#
_entry.id   7fff26e68ddbcc03d0278feaf1969aa0
#
_cell.length_a   1.000
_cell.length_b   1.000
_cell.length_c   1.000
_cell.angle_alpha   90.00
_cell.angle_beta   90.00
_cell.angle_gamma   90.00
#
_symmetry.space_group_name_H-M   'P 1'
#
loop_
_entity.id
_entity.type
_entity.pdbx_description
1 polymer ?
#
loop_
_entity_poly.entity_id
_entity_poly.type
_entity_poly.pdbx_seq_one_letter_code
_entity_poly.pdbx_strand_id
1 'polypeptide(L)'
;MLHFAVFLPSGGAVGSEAKGAPLYKGGRKCYSCIDKYPKDTGRTWIGGVIMQEQRIMVGWSFYRGVPDRFSTPERTVVDLPHDMQVGLPQSREANAASGFFPGCAGTYEKTLDIPQEWEGEKVFVEFDGVYGNTTVSLNGSRLGFHPYGYTPFVVDLTRRVRFGEPNRLEVAVDNTQAPNCRWYSGAGLYREVKLLHGPLCRIQHRGIFIKTESIDRDTATISAEVRVVNDGALPFHGHVDLTLTAPGGEAAQGRTSVWVEPGETAPARLRLVVQSPQLWDVDTPALYAAEAALTSPGNAAPVDRASTRFGIRTVAVDAVHGLRVNGKTVKLKGGCIHHVTSPLGAADFDCQTRRVLKAHKEAGYNALRLAHNPPSQRFLDLCDEYGLFVIDEAFDGWHIGKTPHGYHQFFDEWWERDVEAFVLRDRNHPSVIIWSIGNEVFERAGTGDGYWVSQRLAEKVRSLDSTRPVLLALCTLWNGLDDQDAQELQRRAGEPLGQNGESSYTNEIWADRTESMASPVDIVGYNYMEDRYLSDHALFPSRVICGTESFPMAIGRVWELVEQCPYVIGDFTWTSADYIGEAGIGAAVYVDPSTPEEELADHNSRPYPWKLAYDADWDILNQPRPQLAYRKIVWGGTETYLAVRDPETYGKKELLSRWAWPQVWNSWTYPGFEGHPVQIDVYSPGDRVELFLNGKSLGAEPVERFTARFKTTYQPGVLEAVSYRNGAELSRDRLETAGEPARLVLRPESTEARADGESLLFVLVEFQDAQGRRVPGVRLPLSARVEGAASLLSFASANPLTDENYESGQAASFDGRAMAILRAGHTPGKAVLTLSCPGMEDAKQELFLS
;
A
#
# COMPACT_ATOMS: atom_id res chain seq x y z
N MET A 1 7.83 -56.43 17.73
CA MET A 1 7.51 -56.95 19.04
C MET A 1 7.71 -55.84 20.03
N LEU A 2 6.68 -55.31 20.52
CA LEU A 2 6.23 -54.95 21.86
C LEU A 2 5.10 -53.96 21.82
N HIS A 3 3.93 -54.44 22.18
CA HIS A 3 2.69 -53.73 22.46
C HIS A 3 2.77 -52.97 23.77
N PHE A 4 2.01 -51.87 23.90
CA PHE A 4 1.18 -51.48 25.04
C PHE A 4 0.26 -50.37 24.58
N ALA A 5 -0.97 -50.55 24.40
CA ALA A 5 -2.22 -50.73 25.15
C ALA A 5 -2.68 -49.41 25.83
N VAL A 6 -3.65 -48.81 25.25
CA VAL A 6 -4.92 -48.18 25.64
C VAL A 6 -5.28 -48.16 27.12
N PHE A 7 -5.65 -46.95 27.62
CA PHE A 7 -6.68 -46.79 28.63
C PHE A 7 -7.45 -45.50 28.44
N LEU A 8 -8.74 -45.64 28.18
CA LEU A 8 -9.79 -44.65 28.40
C LEU A 8 -10.42 -44.85 29.78
N PRO A 9 -10.99 -43.87 30.43
CA PRO A 9 -12.28 -44.07 31.05
C PRO A 9 -13.35 -43.08 30.66
N SER A 10 -14.53 -43.67 30.66
CA SER A 10 -15.85 -43.17 30.31
C SER A 10 -16.47 -42.31 31.43
N GLY A 11 -17.31 -41.36 31.04
CA GLY A 11 -18.62 -41.12 31.62
C GLY A 11 -18.81 -39.98 32.58
N GLY A 12 -19.73 -39.08 32.24
CA GLY A 12 -20.35 -38.16 33.21
C GLY A 12 -21.05 -36.98 32.51
N ALA A 13 -22.30 -37.19 32.09
CA ALA A 13 -23.18 -36.12 31.64
C ALA A 13 -23.77 -35.37 32.83
N VAL A 14 -23.68 -34.04 32.86
CA VAL A 14 -24.66 -33.19 33.57
C VAL A 14 -24.90 -31.96 32.70
N GLY A 15 -26.16 -31.76 32.34
CA GLY A 15 -26.62 -30.60 31.57
C GLY A 15 -26.69 -29.34 32.43
N SER A 16 -26.53 -28.18 31.78
CA SER A 16 -27.14 -26.93 32.23
C SER A 16 -27.30 -25.97 31.07
N GLU A 17 -28.48 -25.64 30.81
CA GLU A 17 -29.13 -24.45 30.22
C GLU A 17 -28.26 -23.44 29.43
N ALA A 18 -28.61 -23.35 28.17
CA ALA A 18 -28.27 -22.24 27.28
C ALA A 18 -28.95 -20.94 27.71
N LYS A 19 -28.23 -19.96 28.18
CA LYS A 19 -28.72 -18.57 28.25
C LYS A 19 -28.29 -17.85 26.98
N GLY A 20 -29.30 -17.37 26.26
CA GLY A 20 -29.21 -16.67 24.98
C GLY A 20 -28.27 -15.46 25.02
N ALA A 21 -27.48 -15.33 24.00
CA ALA A 21 -26.74 -14.11 23.67
C ALA A 21 -27.74 -13.07 23.10
N PRO A 22 -27.62 -11.79 23.47
CA PRO A 22 -28.49 -10.76 22.93
C PRO A 22 -28.13 -10.44 21.48
N LEU A 23 -29.12 -10.42 20.63
CA LEU A 23 -29.11 -9.87 19.28
C LEU A 23 -28.55 -8.46 19.27
N TYR A 24 -27.41 -8.26 18.63
CA TYR A 24 -26.87 -6.95 18.33
C TYR A 24 -27.74 -6.27 17.27
N LYS A 25 -28.59 -5.35 17.70
CA LYS A 25 -29.23 -4.38 16.81
C LYS A 25 -28.15 -3.41 16.35
N GLY A 26 -27.83 -3.46 15.06
CA GLY A 26 -26.92 -2.55 14.40
C GLY A 26 -27.37 -1.10 14.46
N GLY A 27 -26.80 -0.35 15.38
CA GLY A 27 -26.76 1.09 15.32
C GLY A 27 -25.41 1.49 14.75
N ARG A 28 -25.39 2.04 13.54
CA ARG A 28 -24.19 2.67 12.96
C ARG A 28 -23.77 3.81 13.89
N LYS A 29 -22.80 3.56 14.75
CA LYS A 29 -22.05 4.64 15.39
C LYS A 29 -20.95 5.03 14.40
N CYS A 30 -21.15 6.19 13.78
CA CYS A 30 -20.10 6.92 13.09
C CYS A 30 -18.98 7.18 14.10
N TYR A 31 -17.85 6.48 13.97
CA TYR A 31 -16.64 6.86 14.69
C TYR A 31 -16.09 8.08 13.98
N SER A 32 -16.28 9.24 14.60
CA SER A 32 -15.58 10.46 14.23
C SER A 32 -14.08 10.18 14.26
N CYS A 33 -13.33 10.73 13.30
CA CYS A 33 -11.86 10.70 13.25
C CYS A 33 -11.18 11.44 14.42
N ILE A 34 -11.81 11.46 15.59
CA ILE A 34 -11.33 12.05 16.82
C ILE A 34 -10.90 10.89 17.72
N ASP A 35 -9.84 10.17 17.33
CA ASP A 35 -9.17 9.27 18.24
C ASP A 35 -7.91 9.93 18.79
N LYS A 36 -7.92 9.93 20.09
CA LYS A 36 -6.99 10.46 21.07
C LYS A 36 -5.52 10.18 20.72
N TYR A 37 -4.89 11.13 20.06
CA TYR A 37 -3.45 11.30 20.29
C TYR A 37 -3.28 11.78 21.74
N PRO A 38 -2.28 11.27 22.49
CA PRO A 38 -1.89 11.95 23.70
C PRO A 38 -1.57 13.39 23.29
N LYS A 39 -2.30 14.34 23.86
CA LYS A 39 -2.00 15.75 23.71
C LYS A 39 -0.51 15.88 24.02
N ASP A 40 0.23 16.46 23.08
CA ASP A 40 1.53 17.02 23.37
C ASP A 40 1.34 17.99 24.53
N THR A 41 1.50 17.45 25.73
CA THR A 41 1.48 18.25 26.94
C THR A 41 2.83 18.96 26.90
N GLY A 42 2.82 20.22 26.46
CA GLY A 42 3.94 21.13 26.54
C GLY A 42 4.58 21.08 27.91
N ARG A 43 5.43 20.10 28.15
CA ARG A 43 6.31 20.04 29.32
C ARG A 43 7.51 20.91 29.01
N THR A 44 7.49 22.10 29.56
CA THR A 44 8.66 22.95 29.68
C THR A 44 9.71 22.19 30.49
N TRP A 45 10.69 21.59 29.81
CA TRP A 45 11.82 20.94 30.44
C TRP A 45 12.90 21.97 30.67
N ILE A 46 13.25 22.18 31.93
CA ILE A 46 14.41 22.98 32.31
C ILE A 46 15.60 22.01 32.44
N GLY A 47 16.50 22.02 31.46
CA GLY A 47 17.79 21.36 31.51
C GLY A 47 18.03 20.27 30.48
N GLY A 48 18.96 20.51 29.56
CA GLY A 48 19.46 19.58 28.51
C GLY A 48 18.75 19.76 27.17
N VAL A 49 19.52 19.98 26.13
CA VAL A 49 19.00 20.00 24.76
C VAL A 49 18.81 18.56 24.31
N ILE A 50 17.59 18.19 23.99
CA ILE A 50 17.21 16.84 23.48
C ILE A 50 17.06 16.97 21.96
N MET A 51 17.35 15.91 21.19
CA MET A 51 17.03 15.89 19.77
C MET A 51 15.54 16.21 19.59
N GLN A 52 15.24 17.26 18.88
CA GLN A 52 13.88 17.71 18.61
C GLN A 52 13.57 17.57 17.11
N GLU A 53 12.33 17.20 16.82
CA GLU A 53 11.79 17.09 15.48
C GLU A 53 10.66 18.10 15.30
N GLN A 54 10.74 18.87 14.23
CA GLN A 54 9.70 19.82 13.85
C GLN A 54 9.26 19.52 12.42
N ARG A 55 7.98 19.20 12.23
CA ARG A 55 7.40 19.09 10.89
C ARG A 55 7.36 20.46 10.22
N ILE A 56 7.84 20.54 8.99
CA ILE A 56 7.87 21.79 8.21
C ILE A 56 7.04 21.63 6.93
N MET A 57 5.75 21.32 7.11
CA MET A 57 4.83 20.98 6.03
C MET A 57 4.14 22.18 5.37
N VAL A 58 4.07 23.32 6.01
CA VAL A 58 3.21 24.46 5.65
C VAL A 58 4.00 25.61 5.02
N GLY A 59 3.44 26.28 4.03
CA GLY A 59 3.95 27.55 3.53
C GLY A 59 5.25 27.45 2.73
N TRP A 60 5.35 26.50 1.83
CA TRP A 60 6.46 26.39 0.88
C TRP A 60 6.19 27.25 -0.36
N SER A 61 7.17 28.06 -0.76
CA SER A 61 7.14 28.74 -2.04
C SER A 61 7.53 27.75 -3.14
N PHE A 62 6.67 27.54 -4.10
CA PHE A 62 6.86 26.59 -5.20
C PHE A 62 6.83 27.30 -6.54
N TYR A 63 7.69 26.85 -7.47
CA TYR A 63 7.60 27.21 -8.88
C TYR A 63 8.01 26.04 -9.77
N ARG A 64 7.45 25.98 -10.97
CA ARG A 64 7.80 24.96 -11.95
C ARG A 64 9.15 25.23 -12.58
N GLY A 65 9.92 24.17 -12.83
CA GLY A 65 11.25 24.20 -13.39
C GLY A 65 12.36 24.13 -12.34
N VAL A 66 13.58 23.99 -12.82
CA VAL A 66 14.80 24.02 -12.00
C VAL A 66 15.34 25.44 -11.91
N PRO A 67 16.16 25.78 -10.90
CA PRO A 67 16.71 27.13 -10.75
C PRO A 67 17.43 27.61 -12.01
N ASP A 68 17.00 28.72 -12.54
CA ASP A 68 17.63 29.42 -13.67
C ASP A 68 17.97 30.85 -13.26
N ARG A 69 19.16 31.34 -13.66
CA ARG A 69 19.64 32.69 -13.35
C ARG A 69 18.96 33.78 -14.18
N PHE A 70 18.30 33.40 -15.25
CA PHE A 70 17.77 34.32 -16.24
C PHE A 70 16.25 34.44 -16.24
N SER A 71 15.55 33.60 -15.45
CA SER A 71 14.10 33.62 -15.34
C SER A 71 13.62 34.03 -13.96
N THR A 72 12.48 34.71 -13.92
CA THR A 72 11.74 34.98 -12.68
C THR A 72 10.44 34.19 -12.77
N PRO A 73 10.42 32.95 -12.30
CA PRO A 73 9.25 32.09 -12.40
C PRO A 73 8.11 32.63 -11.53
N GLU A 74 6.89 32.40 -11.96
CA GLU A 74 5.71 32.60 -11.12
C GLU A 74 5.76 31.65 -9.93
N ARG A 75 5.55 32.20 -8.73
CA ARG A 75 5.61 31.46 -7.47
C ARG A 75 4.22 31.32 -6.87
N THR A 76 3.95 30.14 -6.38
CA THR A 76 2.74 29.82 -5.60
C THR A 76 3.15 29.36 -4.21
N VAL A 77 2.25 29.47 -3.24
CA VAL A 77 2.45 28.89 -1.92
C VAL A 77 1.73 27.55 -1.88
N VAL A 78 2.43 26.51 -1.46
CA VAL A 78 1.89 25.17 -1.29
C VAL A 78 2.17 24.64 0.11
N ASP A 79 1.25 23.81 0.59
CA ASP A 79 1.45 23.02 1.79
C ASP A 79 1.71 21.55 1.39
N LEU A 80 2.60 20.89 2.11
CA LEU A 80 2.92 19.48 1.87
C LEU A 80 1.87 18.57 2.54
N PRO A 81 1.74 17.31 2.07
CA PRO A 81 2.38 16.75 0.90
C PRO A 81 1.89 17.37 -0.41
N HIS A 82 2.74 17.42 -1.42
CA HIS A 82 2.43 18.04 -2.71
C HIS A 82 3.00 17.22 -3.87
N ASP A 83 2.12 16.76 -4.75
CA ASP A 83 2.47 16.14 -6.03
C ASP A 83 2.28 17.20 -7.14
N MET A 84 3.37 17.70 -7.68
CA MET A 84 3.32 18.73 -8.72
C MET A 84 2.93 18.20 -10.11
N GLN A 85 2.81 16.87 -10.29
CA GLN A 85 2.56 16.24 -11.58
C GLN A 85 1.07 15.95 -11.81
N VAL A 86 0.31 15.56 -10.78
CA VAL A 86 -1.09 15.12 -10.90
C VAL A 86 -2.02 16.20 -11.45
N GLY A 87 -1.72 17.47 -11.20
CA GLY A 87 -2.46 18.63 -11.73
C GLY A 87 -2.09 19.02 -13.19
N LEU A 88 -1.13 18.32 -13.82
CA LEU A 88 -0.78 18.57 -15.22
C LEU A 88 -1.80 17.94 -16.17
N PRO A 89 -2.05 18.55 -17.34
CA PRO A 89 -2.84 17.90 -18.36
C PRO A 89 -2.08 16.67 -18.89
N GLN A 90 -2.82 15.59 -19.10
CA GLN A 90 -2.30 14.43 -19.80
C GLN A 90 -1.91 14.79 -21.24
N SER A 91 -0.95 14.06 -21.80
CA SER A 91 -0.46 14.25 -23.17
C SER A 91 -0.40 12.93 -23.93
N ARG A 92 -0.79 12.95 -25.21
CA ARG A 92 -0.67 11.79 -26.12
C ARG A 92 0.79 11.38 -26.37
N GLU A 93 1.72 12.31 -26.19
CA GLU A 93 3.15 12.12 -26.36
C GLU A 93 3.80 11.48 -25.13
N ALA A 94 3.12 11.51 -23.97
CA ALA A 94 3.52 10.78 -22.77
C ALA A 94 3.18 9.29 -22.90
N ASN A 95 3.66 8.46 -21.98
CA ASN A 95 3.52 7.02 -22.10
C ASN A 95 2.42 6.44 -21.17
N ALA A 96 1.95 5.24 -21.51
CA ALA A 96 0.92 4.53 -20.75
C ALA A 96 1.40 4.15 -19.32
N ALA A 97 2.70 3.94 -19.12
CA ALA A 97 3.25 3.63 -17.80
C ALA A 97 2.95 4.72 -16.77
N SER A 98 3.04 5.99 -17.17
CA SER A 98 2.70 7.13 -16.30
C SER A 98 1.23 7.55 -16.36
N GLY A 99 0.33 6.77 -16.98
CA GLY A 99 -1.06 7.20 -17.21
C GLY A 99 -1.14 8.43 -18.11
N PHE A 100 -0.20 8.59 -19.03
CA PHE A 100 -0.07 9.72 -19.95
C PHE A 100 0.18 11.09 -19.29
N PHE A 101 0.67 11.10 -18.06
CA PHE A 101 1.18 12.32 -17.43
C PHE A 101 2.61 12.61 -17.91
N PRO A 102 2.91 13.86 -18.35
CA PRO A 102 4.24 14.24 -18.80
C PRO A 102 5.21 14.36 -17.63
N GLY A 103 6.48 14.11 -17.88
CA GLY A 103 7.54 14.41 -16.91
C GLY A 103 7.62 15.90 -16.59
N CYS A 104 8.03 16.26 -15.38
CA CYS A 104 8.06 17.63 -14.92
C CYS A 104 9.22 17.90 -13.95
N ALA A 105 9.53 19.18 -13.73
CA ALA A 105 10.46 19.64 -12.72
C ALA A 105 9.85 20.79 -11.91
N GLY A 106 10.30 20.95 -10.68
CA GLY A 106 9.87 22.04 -9.81
C GLY A 106 10.85 22.31 -8.69
N THR A 107 10.77 23.50 -8.14
CA THR A 107 11.61 23.94 -7.04
C THR A 107 10.76 24.43 -5.89
N TYR A 108 11.07 23.93 -4.72
CA TYR A 108 10.46 24.30 -3.44
C TYR A 108 11.44 25.13 -2.63
N GLU A 109 10.97 26.23 -2.05
CA GLU A 109 11.76 27.08 -1.19
C GLU A 109 11.05 27.29 0.15
N LYS A 110 11.82 27.21 1.23
CA LYS A 110 11.35 27.44 2.59
C LYS A 110 12.31 28.33 3.34
N THR A 111 11.82 29.36 3.97
CA THR A 111 12.60 30.13 4.95
C THR A 111 12.58 29.36 6.26
N LEU A 112 13.75 29.06 6.79
CA LEU A 112 13.96 28.45 8.10
C LEU A 112 14.50 29.53 9.05
N ASP A 113 13.73 29.87 10.07
CA ASP A 113 14.16 30.74 11.16
C ASP A 113 14.84 29.88 12.23
N ILE A 114 16.16 29.76 12.15
CA ILE A 114 16.97 28.95 13.07
C ILE A 114 17.41 29.83 14.24
N PRO A 115 16.94 29.54 15.47
CA PRO A 115 17.23 30.33 16.65
C PRO A 115 18.73 30.42 16.96
N GLN A 116 19.17 31.55 17.54
CA GLN A 116 20.55 31.73 17.97
C GLN A 116 21.00 30.73 19.02
N GLU A 117 20.07 30.29 19.88
CA GLU A 117 20.33 29.33 20.97
C GLU A 117 20.69 27.94 20.47
N TRP A 118 20.44 27.60 19.18
CA TRP A 118 20.86 26.31 18.59
C TRP A 118 22.33 26.36 18.13
N GLU A 119 23.03 27.50 18.31
CA GLU A 119 24.46 27.55 17.97
C GLU A 119 25.24 26.56 18.83
N GLY A 120 25.99 25.69 18.16
CA GLY A 120 26.72 24.59 18.83
C GLY A 120 25.97 23.25 18.83
N GLU A 121 24.75 23.22 18.30
CA GLU A 121 24.01 21.98 18.05
C GLU A 121 24.20 21.46 16.62
N LYS A 122 23.74 20.24 16.35
CA LYS A 122 23.53 19.70 15.00
C LYS A 122 22.15 20.14 14.51
N VAL A 123 22.07 20.49 13.24
CA VAL A 123 20.82 20.83 12.56
C VAL A 123 20.74 20.04 11.26
N PHE A 124 19.63 19.33 11.04
CA PHE A 124 19.38 18.53 9.86
C PHE A 124 18.02 18.84 9.27
N VAL A 125 17.84 18.53 7.98
CA VAL A 125 16.52 18.35 7.38
C VAL A 125 16.38 16.89 6.93
N GLU A 126 15.26 16.27 7.25
CA GLU A 126 14.87 14.93 6.83
C GLU A 126 13.72 15.01 5.86
N PHE A 127 13.83 14.21 4.80
CA PHE A 127 12.78 13.97 3.82
C PHE A 127 12.41 12.49 3.88
N ASP A 128 11.14 12.16 4.08
CA ASP A 128 10.67 10.76 4.08
C ASP A 128 10.58 10.17 2.66
N GLY A 129 10.56 11.03 1.65
CA GLY A 129 10.64 10.71 0.22
C GLY A 129 10.41 11.93 -0.64
N VAL A 130 11.17 12.08 -1.71
CA VAL A 130 11.03 13.16 -2.71
C VAL A 130 11.24 12.57 -4.10
N TYR A 131 10.25 12.63 -4.97
CA TYR A 131 10.37 12.08 -6.31
C TYR A 131 10.46 13.17 -7.36
N GLY A 132 11.47 13.24 -8.19
CA GLY A 132 12.59 12.34 -8.55
C GLY A 132 13.94 12.93 -8.17
N ASN A 133 14.90 12.99 -9.10
CA ASN A 133 16.29 13.45 -8.86
C ASN A 133 16.32 14.76 -8.06
N THR A 134 16.62 14.66 -6.77
CA THR A 134 16.45 15.75 -5.80
C THR A 134 17.77 16.39 -5.45
N THR A 135 17.88 17.72 -5.58
CA THR A 135 19.01 18.51 -5.11
C THR A 135 18.57 19.40 -3.97
N VAL A 136 19.27 19.35 -2.83
CA VAL A 136 19.01 20.20 -1.66
C VAL A 136 20.13 21.21 -1.51
N SER A 137 19.73 22.49 -1.33
CA SER A 137 20.64 23.61 -1.13
C SER A 137 20.21 24.47 0.07
N LEU A 138 21.17 25.05 0.80
CA LEU A 138 20.92 26.01 1.87
C LEU A 138 21.73 27.28 1.60
N ASN A 139 21.08 28.44 1.63
CA ASN A 139 21.71 29.73 1.40
C ASN A 139 22.53 29.80 0.11
N GLY A 140 22.07 29.12 -0.95
CA GLY A 140 22.71 29.02 -2.24
C GLY A 140 23.87 28.00 -2.33
N SER A 141 24.16 27.26 -1.27
CA SER A 141 25.15 26.17 -1.28
C SER A 141 24.47 24.84 -1.42
N ARG A 142 24.82 24.06 -2.45
CA ARG A 142 24.36 22.67 -2.62
C ARG A 142 24.91 21.81 -1.49
N LEU A 143 24.05 21.06 -0.81
CA LEU A 143 24.37 20.21 0.32
C LEU A 143 24.23 18.73 0.01
N GLY A 144 23.23 18.34 -0.81
CA GLY A 144 22.93 16.96 -1.07
C GLY A 144 22.30 16.74 -2.44
N PHE A 145 22.34 15.48 -2.87
CA PHE A 145 21.62 14.94 -4.01
C PHE A 145 21.06 13.56 -3.61
N HIS A 146 19.86 13.24 -4.02
CA HIS A 146 19.24 11.94 -3.79
C HIS A 146 18.41 11.53 -5.01
N PRO A 147 18.72 10.36 -5.66
CA PRO A 147 18.07 9.95 -6.89
C PRO A 147 16.85 9.04 -6.68
N TYR A 148 16.80 8.26 -5.57
CA TYR A 148 15.74 7.27 -5.35
C TYR A 148 14.59 7.87 -4.55
N GLY A 149 13.50 8.18 -5.22
CA GLY A 149 12.41 8.97 -4.67
C GLY A 149 11.63 8.35 -3.51
N TYR A 150 11.86 7.09 -3.16
CA TYR A 150 11.04 6.31 -2.22
C TYR A 150 11.69 6.07 -0.86
N THR A 151 13.00 6.28 -0.74
CA THR A 151 13.73 6.12 0.53
C THR A 151 13.89 7.45 1.26
N PRO A 152 13.91 7.42 2.60
CA PRO A 152 14.18 8.63 3.38
C PRO A 152 15.65 9.03 3.28
N PHE A 153 15.91 10.32 3.36
CA PHE A 153 17.27 10.83 3.44
C PHE A 153 17.37 12.07 4.34
N VAL A 154 18.54 12.25 4.95
CA VAL A 154 18.84 13.32 5.88
C VAL A 154 19.99 14.17 5.34
N VAL A 155 19.83 15.50 5.37
CA VAL A 155 20.86 16.44 4.96
C VAL A 155 21.33 17.26 6.16
N ASP A 156 22.64 17.23 6.43
CA ASP A 156 23.26 18.02 7.50
C ASP A 156 23.40 19.49 7.08
N LEU A 157 22.66 20.36 7.76
CA LEU A 157 22.65 21.81 7.54
C LEU A 157 23.68 22.54 8.40
N THR A 158 24.19 21.93 9.47
CA THR A 158 24.92 22.54 10.58
C THR A 158 26.01 23.52 10.14
N ARG A 159 26.81 23.15 9.14
CA ARG A 159 27.94 23.97 8.66
C ARG A 159 27.55 25.18 7.81
N ARG A 160 26.27 25.31 7.41
CA ARG A 160 25.75 26.33 6.50
C ARG A 160 24.62 27.15 7.07
N VAL A 161 24.11 26.73 8.23
CA VAL A 161 23.09 27.49 8.98
C VAL A 161 23.69 28.81 9.47
N ARG A 162 22.89 29.86 9.36
CA ARG A 162 23.11 31.17 10.02
C ARG A 162 22.18 31.22 11.21
N PHE A 163 22.73 31.06 12.39
CA PHE A 163 21.96 31.14 13.63
C PHE A 163 21.48 32.54 13.90
N GLY A 164 20.24 32.70 14.36
CA GLY A 164 19.61 34.01 14.61
C GLY A 164 19.24 34.78 13.35
N GLU A 165 19.41 34.18 12.16
CA GLU A 165 19.08 34.80 10.88
C GLU A 165 18.20 33.85 10.05
N PRO A 166 17.39 34.40 9.11
CA PRO A 166 16.64 33.57 8.16
C PRO A 166 17.58 32.79 7.25
N ASN A 167 17.25 31.48 7.05
CA ASN A 167 17.96 30.60 6.14
C ASN A 167 17.04 30.15 5.01
N ARG A 168 17.51 30.22 3.77
CA ARG A 168 16.74 29.79 2.61
C ARG A 168 17.12 28.32 2.26
N LEU A 169 16.22 27.41 2.59
CA LEU A 169 16.25 26.03 2.12
C LEU A 169 15.61 25.96 0.73
N GLU A 170 16.30 25.33 -0.22
CA GLU A 170 15.85 25.12 -1.59
C GLU A 170 15.94 23.63 -1.93
N VAL A 171 14.86 23.08 -2.49
CA VAL A 171 14.75 21.68 -2.91
C VAL A 171 14.32 21.68 -4.38
N ALA A 172 15.26 21.39 -5.27
CA ALA A 172 15.01 21.25 -6.70
C ALA A 172 14.76 19.78 -7.03
N VAL A 173 13.64 19.52 -7.71
CA VAL A 173 13.17 18.18 -8.05
C VAL A 173 13.07 18.09 -9.57
N ASP A 174 13.75 17.11 -10.17
CA ASP A 174 13.76 16.89 -11.63
C ASP A 174 13.25 15.49 -11.96
N ASN A 175 12.01 15.41 -12.44
CA ASN A 175 11.34 14.23 -12.96
C ASN A 175 10.99 14.41 -14.45
N THR A 176 11.83 15.12 -15.22
CA THR A 176 11.55 15.40 -16.65
C THR A 176 11.81 14.21 -17.54
N GLN A 177 12.70 13.30 -17.16
CA GLN A 177 13.03 12.13 -17.96
C GLN A 177 12.04 11.00 -17.68
N ALA A 178 11.26 10.62 -18.68
CA ALA A 178 10.24 9.60 -18.61
C ALA A 178 10.30 8.68 -19.86
N PRO A 179 9.92 7.38 -19.73
CA PRO A 179 9.53 6.69 -18.49
C PRO A 179 10.73 6.37 -17.60
N ASN A 180 10.56 6.56 -16.31
CA ASN A 180 11.56 6.19 -15.28
C ASN A 180 11.10 5.07 -14.34
N CYS A 181 9.83 4.71 -14.39
CA CYS A 181 9.26 3.50 -13.80
C CYS A 181 8.07 3.03 -14.64
N ARG A 182 7.44 1.90 -14.28
CA ARG A 182 6.34 1.30 -15.04
C ARG A 182 4.95 1.83 -14.65
N TRP A 183 4.87 2.60 -13.57
CA TRP A 183 3.64 3.22 -13.04
C TRP A 183 3.81 4.74 -12.92
N TYR A 184 2.77 5.44 -12.55
CA TYR A 184 2.84 6.86 -12.23
C TYR A 184 3.62 7.08 -10.94
N SER A 185 4.76 7.71 -11.01
CA SER A 185 5.62 7.95 -9.84
C SER A 185 5.16 9.14 -8.99
N GLY A 186 4.44 10.08 -9.58
CA GLY A 186 4.29 11.42 -9.04
C GLY A 186 5.59 12.22 -9.12
N ALA A 187 5.57 13.46 -8.65
CA ALA A 187 6.76 14.30 -8.55
C ALA A 187 6.60 15.37 -7.48
N GLY A 188 7.64 15.61 -6.69
CA GLY A 188 7.65 16.68 -5.70
C GLY A 188 7.93 16.22 -4.28
N LEU A 189 7.67 17.11 -3.31
CA LEU A 189 7.71 16.84 -1.88
C LEU A 189 6.40 16.14 -1.46
N TYR A 190 6.29 14.86 -1.81
CA TYR A 190 5.04 14.11 -1.70
C TYR A 190 4.86 13.37 -0.37
N ARG A 191 5.89 13.39 0.50
CA ARG A 191 5.90 12.82 1.85
C ARG A 191 6.31 13.87 2.88
N GLU A 192 6.42 13.47 4.14
CA GLU A 192 6.75 14.35 5.26
C GLU A 192 8.16 14.93 5.17
N VAL A 193 8.31 16.20 5.62
CA VAL A 193 9.59 16.89 5.77
C VAL A 193 9.73 17.39 7.21
N LYS A 194 10.88 17.08 7.82
CA LYS A 194 11.20 17.47 9.21
C LYS A 194 12.48 18.25 9.31
N LEU A 195 12.50 19.24 10.19
CA LEU A 195 13.70 19.88 10.69
C LEU A 195 14.07 19.23 12.03
N LEU A 196 15.32 18.79 12.14
CA LEU A 196 15.84 18.11 13.32
C LEU A 196 16.97 18.94 13.90
N HIS A 197 17.03 19.07 15.23
CA HIS A 197 18.18 19.69 15.90
C HIS A 197 18.44 19.04 17.25
N GLY A 198 19.69 19.07 17.70
CA GLY A 198 20.03 18.47 19.00
C GLY A 198 21.53 18.50 19.31
N PRO A 199 21.94 17.95 20.45
CA PRO A 199 23.29 18.06 20.97
C PRO A 199 24.29 17.31 20.06
N LEU A 200 25.57 17.70 20.16
CA LEU A 200 26.67 17.04 19.44
C LEU A 200 26.84 15.58 19.87
N CYS A 201 26.69 15.30 21.19
CA CYS A 201 26.62 13.92 21.67
C CYS A 201 25.16 13.55 21.91
N ARG A 202 24.65 12.59 21.17
CA ARG A 202 23.21 12.26 21.12
C ARG A 202 22.97 10.80 20.78
N ILE A 203 21.74 10.33 20.97
CA ILE A 203 21.27 9.10 20.38
C ILE A 203 21.16 9.31 18.86
N GLN A 204 21.75 8.42 18.08
CA GLN A 204 21.71 8.49 16.62
C GLN A 204 20.25 8.50 16.16
N HIS A 205 19.93 9.34 15.20
CA HIS A 205 18.61 9.32 14.55
C HIS A 205 18.33 7.91 14.01
N ARG A 206 17.16 7.33 14.33
CA ARG A 206 16.81 5.91 14.05
C ARG A 206 17.78 4.89 14.68
N GLY A 207 18.51 5.30 15.72
CA GLY A 207 19.53 4.50 16.38
C GLY A 207 19.01 3.51 17.42
N ILE A 208 17.71 3.50 17.75
CA ILE A 208 17.10 2.51 18.65
C ILE A 208 16.63 1.32 17.81
N PHE A 209 17.07 0.12 18.18
CA PHE A 209 16.59 -1.13 17.60
C PHE A 209 16.16 -2.11 18.68
N ILE A 210 14.91 -2.56 18.62
CA ILE A 210 14.29 -3.46 19.60
C ILE A 210 14.02 -4.81 18.93
N LYS A 211 14.53 -5.89 19.55
CA LYS A 211 14.33 -7.26 19.06
C LYS A 211 13.66 -8.12 20.11
N THR A 212 12.67 -8.89 19.71
CA THR A 212 12.16 -10.00 20.49
C THR A 212 13.06 -11.22 20.25
N GLU A 213 13.87 -11.58 21.23
CA GLU A 213 14.78 -12.73 21.15
C GLU A 213 14.04 -14.06 21.35
N SER A 214 13.14 -14.09 22.33
CA SER A 214 12.32 -15.26 22.62
C SER A 214 11.04 -14.89 23.35
N ILE A 215 10.03 -15.70 23.15
CA ILE A 215 8.78 -15.67 23.91
C ILE A 215 8.63 -17.05 24.56
N ASP A 216 8.53 -17.07 25.90
CA ASP A 216 8.27 -18.26 26.69
C ASP A 216 7.07 -17.99 27.59
N ARG A 217 6.10 -18.90 27.63
CA ARG A 217 4.81 -18.84 28.32
C ARG A 217 4.39 -17.43 28.82
N ASP A 218 5.03 -16.96 29.92
CA ASP A 218 4.65 -15.73 30.61
C ASP A 218 5.71 -14.62 30.49
N THR A 219 6.74 -14.82 29.68
CA THR A 219 7.82 -13.85 29.51
C THR A 219 8.24 -13.66 28.07
N ALA A 220 8.70 -12.43 27.72
CA ALA A 220 9.44 -12.16 26.51
C ALA A 220 10.82 -11.59 26.84
N THR A 221 11.85 -12.14 26.21
CA THR A 221 13.20 -11.58 26.27
C THR A 221 13.38 -10.61 25.12
N ILE A 222 13.69 -9.37 25.47
CA ILE A 222 13.90 -8.26 24.53
C ILE A 222 15.37 -7.86 24.56
N SER A 223 16.02 -7.82 23.40
CA SER A 223 17.29 -7.15 23.26
C SER A 223 17.08 -5.78 22.61
N ALA A 224 17.86 -4.80 23.05
CA ALA A 224 17.84 -3.46 22.52
C ALA A 224 19.26 -3.00 22.20
N GLU A 225 19.43 -2.37 21.04
CA GLU A 225 20.63 -1.63 20.68
C GLU A 225 20.28 -0.16 20.56
N VAL A 226 20.98 0.71 21.28
CA VAL A 226 20.85 2.16 21.20
C VAL A 226 22.19 2.71 20.74
N ARG A 227 22.26 3.28 19.55
CA ARG A 227 23.48 3.87 19.00
C ARG A 227 23.64 5.30 19.48
N VAL A 228 24.80 5.62 20.00
CA VAL A 228 25.16 6.96 20.47
C VAL A 228 26.26 7.51 19.56
N VAL A 229 26.04 8.68 18.98
CA VAL A 229 26.99 9.41 18.15
C VAL A 229 27.56 10.61 18.91
N ASN A 230 28.89 10.84 18.77
CA ASN A 230 29.58 11.97 19.37
C ASN A 230 30.27 12.83 18.31
N ASP A 231 29.58 13.87 17.87
CA ASP A 231 30.13 14.89 16.94
C ASP A 231 30.93 15.99 17.72
N GLY A 232 31.07 15.86 19.05
CA GLY A 232 31.82 16.77 19.89
C GLY A 232 33.35 16.55 19.81
N ALA A 233 34.11 17.45 20.45
CA ALA A 233 35.56 17.43 20.44
C ALA A 233 36.18 16.58 21.57
N LEU A 234 35.38 16.13 22.56
CA LEU A 234 35.81 15.38 23.74
C LEU A 234 35.13 14.03 23.79
N PRO A 235 35.79 12.98 24.30
CA PRO A 235 35.15 11.69 24.54
C PRO A 235 33.94 11.84 25.47
N PHE A 236 32.89 11.11 25.17
CA PHE A 236 31.71 11.02 26.03
C PHE A 236 31.73 9.72 26.80
N HIS A 237 31.51 9.82 28.12
CA HIS A 237 31.28 8.68 28.99
C HIS A 237 29.98 8.87 29.76
N GLY A 238 29.05 7.94 29.60
CA GLY A 238 27.74 8.04 30.22
C GLY A 238 27.00 6.72 30.30
N HIS A 239 25.68 6.81 30.42
CA HIS A 239 24.77 5.66 30.44
C HIS A 239 23.61 5.89 29.50
N VAL A 240 23.11 4.79 29.00
CA VAL A 240 21.80 4.72 28.33
C VAL A 240 20.81 4.03 29.26
N ASP A 241 19.79 4.77 29.67
CA ASP A 241 18.61 4.27 30.37
C ASP A 241 17.53 3.95 29.34
N LEU A 242 17.00 2.73 29.34
CA LEU A 242 15.94 2.31 28.44
C LEU A 242 14.71 1.89 29.26
N THR A 243 13.56 2.48 28.93
CA THR A 243 12.26 2.13 29.51
C THR A 243 11.35 1.60 28.40
N LEU A 244 10.77 0.42 28.62
CA LEU A 244 9.73 -0.16 27.78
C LEU A 244 8.38 0.04 28.44
N THR A 245 7.44 0.63 27.70
CA THR A 245 6.08 0.92 28.16
C THR A 245 5.07 0.15 27.33
N ALA A 246 4.29 -0.70 27.98
CA ALA A 246 3.14 -1.41 27.40
C ALA A 246 1.91 -0.50 27.35
N PRO A 247 0.83 -0.89 26.64
CA PRO A 247 -0.45 -0.17 26.68
C PRO A 247 -1.02 0.06 28.08
N GLY A 248 -0.64 -0.78 29.07
CA GLY A 248 -1.08 -0.73 30.47
C GLY A 248 -0.12 -0.02 31.43
N GLY A 249 1.03 0.47 30.99
CA GLY A 249 2.05 1.11 31.83
C GLY A 249 3.45 0.54 31.62
N GLU A 250 4.40 0.88 32.52
CA GLU A 250 5.78 0.42 32.45
C GLU A 250 5.87 -1.13 32.44
N ALA A 251 6.61 -1.67 31.47
CA ALA A 251 6.78 -3.10 31.29
C ALA A 251 8.16 -3.61 31.71
N ALA A 252 9.22 -2.85 31.43
CA ALA A 252 10.59 -3.17 31.83
C ALA A 252 11.50 -1.94 31.73
N GLN A 253 12.58 -1.92 32.48
CA GLN A 253 13.61 -0.89 32.41
C GLN A 253 15.02 -1.48 32.59
N GLY A 254 16.00 -0.81 32.04
CA GLY A 254 17.40 -1.19 32.18
C GLY A 254 18.37 -0.07 31.92
N ARG A 255 19.60 -0.25 32.34
CA ARG A 255 20.70 0.71 32.17
C ARG A 255 21.96 0.00 31.72
N THR A 256 22.69 0.64 30.80
CA THR A 256 24.02 0.20 30.39
C THR A 256 24.93 1.40 30.22
N SER A 257 26.25 1.21 30.39
CA SER A 257 27.25 2.25 30.15
C SER A 257 27.60 2.34 28.67
N VAL A 258 27.97 3.54 28.20
CA VAL A 258 28.47 3.79 26.89
C VAL A 258 29.67 4.74 26.92
N TRP A 259 30.68 4.45 26.09
CA TRP A 259 31.83 5.31 25.83
C TRP A 259 31.90 5.58 24.33
N VAL A 260 32.02 6.86 23.95
CA VAL A 260 32.03 7.27 22.53
C VAL A 260 33.13 8.28 22.30
N GLU A 261 34.10 7.96 21.47
CA GLU A 261 35.18 8.87 21.07
C GLU A 261 34.67 9.99 20.14
N PRO A 262 35.37 11.13 20.04
CA PRO A 262 35.05 12.19 19.09
C PRO A 262 34.96 11.69 17.65
N GLY A 263 33.86 12.02 16.99
CA GLY A 263 33.59 11.63 15.59
C GLY A 263 33.15 10.18 15.39
N GLU A 264 32.93 9.43 16.49
CA GLU A 264 32.53 8.02 16.40
C GLU A 264 31.06 7.78 16.82
N THR A 265 30.59 6.57 16.52
CA THR A 265 29.30 6.03 16.96
C THR A 265 29.53 4.72 17.70
N ALA A 266 28.98 4.58 18.89
CA ALA A 266 29.06 3.35 19.68
C ALA A 266 27.67 2.79 20.05
N PRO A 267 27.49 1.46 20.03
CA PRO A 267 26.26 0.82 20.44
C PRO A 267 26.21 0.60 21.96
N ALA A 268 25.14 1.00 22.61
CA ALA A 268 24.76 0.61 23.95
C ALA A 268 23.76 -0.54 23.86
N ARG A 269 24.10 -1.71 24.45
CA ARG A 269 23.27 -2.92 24.35
C ARG A 269 22.66 -3.27 25.68
N LEU A 270 21.36 -3.62 25.66
CA LEU A 270 20.59 -4.03 26.82
C LEU A 270 19.84 -5.32 26.50
N ARG A 271 19.60 -6.10 27.58
CA ARG A 271 18.67 -7.23 27.54
C ARG A 271 17.66 -7.06 28.65
N LEU A 272 16.38 -7.13 28.34
CA LEU A 272 15.26 -6.88 29.24
C LEU A 272 14.29 -8.07 29.19
N VAL A 273 13.56 -8.27 30.26
CA VAL A 273 12.50 -9.31 30.34
C VAL A 273 11.19 -8.61 30.60
N VAL A 274 10.24 -8.81 29.73
CA VAL A 274 8.87 -8.34 29.88
C VAL A 274 8.02 -9.49 30.43
N GLN A 275 7.36 -9.24 31.56
CA GLN A 275 6.45 -10.20 32.18
C GLN A 275 5.06 -10.08 31.56
N SER A 276 4.40 -11.23 31.35
CA SER A 276 3.06 -11.29 30.76
C SER A 276 2.90 -10.39 29.52
N PRO A 277 3.74 -10.58 28.46
CA PRO A 277 3.77 -9.69 27.31
C PRO A 277 2.45 -9.75 26.54
N GLN A 278 1.96 -8.59 26.12
CA GLN A 278 0.91 -8.49 25.10
C GLN A 278 1.59 -8.62 23.73
N LEU A 279 1.31 -9.71 23.02
CA LEU A 279 1.93 -9.95 21.72
C LEU A 279 1.23 -9.15 20.64
N TRP A 280 2.02 -8.67 19.69
CA TRP A 280 1.50 -8.07 18.48
C TRP A 280 1.18 -9.15 17.44
N ASP A 281 -0.03 -9.16 16.94
CA ASP A 281 -0.43 -9.86 15.71
C ASP A 281 -1.55 -9.08 14.99
N VAL A 282 -2.02 -9.61 13.86
CA VAL A 282 -3.04 -8.93 13.05
C VAL A 282 -4.39 -8.78 13.75
N ASP A 283 -4.71 -9.64 14.72
CA ASP A 283 -5.97 -9.62 15.46
C ASP A 283 -5.86 -8.79 16.75
N THR A 284 -4.66 -8.75 17.35
CA THR A 284 -4.35 -8.04 18.58
C THR A 284 -3.09 -7.19 18.42
N PRO A 285 -3.14 -6.04 17.72
CA PRO A 285 -1.96 -5.25 17.38
C PRO A 285 -1.46 -4.41 18.58
N ALA A 286 -0.93 -5.08 19.59
CA ALA A 286 -0.43 -4.45 20.82
C ALA A 286 0.92 -3.77 20.56
N LEU A 287 0.97 -2.45 20.74
CA LEU A 287 2.16 -1.63 20.52
C LEU A 287 2.73 -1.16 21.83
N TYR A 288 4.06 -1.25 21.95
CA TYR A 288 4.87 -0.77 23.04
C TYR A 288 5.64 0.48 22.61
N ALA A 289 5.99 1.33 23.57
CA ALA A 289 6.97 2.39 23.40
C ALA A 289 8.29 2.00 24.06
N ALA A 290 9.42 2.31 23.38
CA ALA A 290 10.76 2.22 23.95
C ALA A 290 11.33 3.64 24.02
N GLU A 291 11.62 4.13 25.22
CA GLU A 291 12.25 5.44 25.47
C GLU A 291 13.66 5.23 25.97
N ALA A 292 14.64 5.76 25.24
CA ALA A 292 16.04 5.78 25.62
C ALA A 292 16.45 7.18 26.09
N ALA A 293 17.11 7.26 27.24
CA ALA A 293 17.69 8.50 27.76
C ALA A 293 19.22 8.35 27.90
N LEU A 294 19.97 9.27 27.26
CA LEU A 294 21.42 9.36 27.37
C LEU A 294 21.77 10.24 28.55
N THR A 295 22.49 9.74 29.55
CA THR A 295 22.82 10.45 30.79
C THR A 295 24.34 10.52 30.98
N SER A 296 24.81 11.61 31.58
CA SER A 296 26.22 11.82 31.91
C SER A 296 26.42 11.79 33.45
N PRO A 297 27.49 11.21 33.96
CA PRO A 297 27.77 11.22 35.41
C PRO A 297 27.78 12.63 36.00
N GLY A 298 27.04 12.82 37.07
CA GLY A 298 26.95 14.12 37.77
C GLY A 298 25.89 15.08 37.22
N ASN A 299 25.25 14.81 36.11
CA ASN A 299 24.13 15.58 35.60
C ASN A 299 22.79 14.93 35.98
N ALA A 300 21.88 15.73 36.54
CA ALA A 300 20.53 15.24 36.90
C ALA A 300 19.61 15.13 35.67
N ALA A 301 19.86 15.93 34.63
CA ALA A 301 19.10 15.92 33.38
C ALA A 301 19.81 15.05 32.34
N PRO A 302 19.06 14.34 31.49
CA PRO A 302 19.64 13.60 30.37
C PRO A 302 20.27 14.55 29.34
N VAL A 303 21.33 14.06 28.69
CA VAL A 303 22.00 14.75 27.58
C VAL A 303 21.12 14.72 26.33
N ASP A 304 20.45 13.58 26.10
CA ASP A 304 19.53 13.37 24.97
C ASP A 304 18.47 12.31 25.29
N ARG A 305 17.38 12.30 24.53
CA ARG A 305 16.32 11.30 24.58
C ARG A 305 15.84 10.98 23.17
N ALA A 306 15.50 9.71 22.97
CA ALA A 306 14.83 9.27 21.76
C ALA A 306 13.80 8.20 22.09
N SER A 307 12.79 8.06 21.27
CA SER A 307 11.78 7.02 21.45
C SER A 307 11.45 6.34 20.12
N THR A 308 10.96 5.11 20.21
CA THR A 308 10.39 4.37 19.06
C THR A 308 9.23 3.51 19.55
N ARG A 309 8.32 3.18 18.63
CA ARG A 309 7.29 2.17 18.86
C ARG A 309 7.79 0.82 18.40
N PHE A 310 7.28 -0.27 18.98
CA PHE A 310 7.55 -1.63 18.55
C PHE A 310 6.44 -2.58 19.01
N GLY A 311 6.41 -3.79 18.46
CA GLY A 311 5.53 -4.87 18.91
C GLY A 311 6.34 -6.09 19.32
N ILE A 312 5.92 -6.76 20.38
CA ILE A 312 6.54 -8.02 20.81
C ILE A 312 5.97 -9.14 19.97
N ARG A 313 6.79 -9.71 19.09
CA ARG A 313 6.42 -10.84 18.23
C ARG A 313 7.63 -11.62 17.76
N THR A 314 7.41 -12.85 17.32
CA THR A 314 8.40 -13.66 16.59
C THR A 314 7.91 -13.96 15.18
N VAL A 315 8.82 -14.02 14.23
CA VAL A 315 8.57 -14.45 12.86
C VAL A 315 9.52 -15.60 12.53
N ALA A 316 8.99 -16.68 11.99
CA ALA A 316 9.78 -17.82 11.54
C ALA A 316 9.18 -18.39 10.26
N VAL A 317 10.03 -18.91 9.39
CA VAL A 317 9.62 -19.50 8.12
C VAL A 317 10.42 -20.76 7.82
N ASP A 318 9.73 -21.82 7.38
CA ASP A 318 10.34 -23.04 6.83
C ASP A 318 9.34 -23.77 5.92
N ALA A 319 9.82 -24.68 5.09
CA ALA A 319 8.98 -25.37 4.12
C ALA A 319 8.00 -26.38 4.76
N VAL A 320 8.24 -26.83 5.98
CA VAL A 320 7.39 -27.82 6.66
C VAL A 320 6.18 -27.17 7.34
N HIS A 321 6.41 -26.02 7.99
CA HIS A 321 5.38 -25.35 8.79
C HIS A 321 4.89 -24.02 8.13
N GLY A 322 5.53 -23.58 7.06
CA GLY A 322 5.26 -22.30 6.42
C GLY A 322 5.67 -21.11 7.28
N LEU A 323 4.97 -19.98 7.11
CA LEU A 323 5.17 -18.79 7.90
C LEU A 323 4.48 -18.92 9.26
N ARG A 324 5.21 -18.61 10.32
CA ARG A 324 4.69 -18.59 11.69
C ARG A 324 4.94 -17.22 12.33
N VAL A 325 3.88 -16.66 12.90
CA VAL A 325 3.94 -15.48 13.75
C VAL A 325 3.52 -15.90 15.16
N ASN A 326 4.36 -15.60 16.16
CA ASN A 326 4.15 -16.03 17.54
C ASN A 326 3.95 -17.56 17.67
N GLY A 327 4.66 -18.34 16.84
CA GLY A 327 4.56 -19.80 16.81
C GLY A 327 3.31 -20.35 16.10
N LYS A 328 2.38 -19.51 15.66
CA LYS A 328 1.17 -19.92 14.93
C LYS A 328 1.41 -19.83 13.41
N THR A 329 1.07 -20.88 12.66
CA THR A 329 1.10 -20.85 11.21
C THR A 329 0.06 -19.88 10.68
N VAL A 330 0.46 -19.02 9.74
CA VAL A 330 -0.35 -17.99 9.12
C VAL A 330 -0.26 -18.13 7.60
N LYS A 331 -1.40 -17.97 6.92
CA LYS A 331 -1.45 -17.78 5.47
C LYS A 331 -1.73 -16.31 5.17
N LEU A 332 -0.93 -15.73 4.27
CA LEU A 332 -1.06 -14.32 3.89
C LEU A 332 -2.18 -14.17 2.86
N LYS A 333 -3.26 -13.50 3.25
CA LYS A 333 -4.36 -13.03 2.41
C LYS A 333 -3.99 -11.63 1.94
N GLY A 334 -3.25 -11.56 0.84
CA GLY A 334 -2.52 -10.38 0.45
C GLY A 334 -3.04 -9.65 -0.78
N GLY A 335 -2.60 -8.40 -0.90
CA GLY A 335 -2.73 -7.61 -2.12
C GLY A 335 -1.52 -6.73 -2.33
N CYS A 336 -1.11 -6.58 -3.58
CA CYS A 336 -0.13 -5.59 -3.98
C CYS A 336 -0.77 -4.20 -3.97
N ILE A 337 -0.02 -3.20 -3.54
CA ILE A 337 -0.49 -1.83 -3.46
C ILE A 337 0.62 -0.86 -3.90
N HIS A 338 0.29 0.04 -4.83
CA HIS A 338 1.12 1.20 -5.17
C HIS A 338 0.85 2.38 -4.22
N HIS A 339 1.76 3.35 -4.18
CA HIS A 339 1.60 4.57 -3.37
C HIS A 339 0.63 5.60 -3.97
N VAL A 340 0.08 5.34 -5.18
CA VAL A 340 -0.73 6.29 -5.97
C VAL A 340 -2.19 5.82 -6.12
N THR A 341 -2.80 5.37 -5.04
CA THR A 341 -4.13 4.74 -4.99
C THR A 341 -5.28 5.73 -4.83
N SER A 342 -5.13 6.97 -5.29
CA SER A 342 -6.19 7.97 -5.21
C SER A 342 -6.03 9.07 -6.26
N PRO A 343 -7.07 9.87 -6.52
CA PRO A 343 -6.98 11.04 -7.41
C PRO A 343 -6.03 12.14 -6.91
N LEU A 344 -5.39 11.94 -5.74
CA LEU A 344 -4.40 12.85 -5.17
C LEU A 344 -2.98 12.61 -5.72
N GLY A 345 -2.83 11.65 -6.66
CA GLY A 345 -1.53 11.23 -7.15
C GLY A 345 -0.70 10.56 -6.06
N ALA A 346 0.57 10.96 -5.97
CA ALA A 346 1.51 10.44 -4.99
C ALA A 346 1.44 11.14 -3.61
N ALA A 347 0.70 12.24 -3.48
CA ALA A 347 0.65 13.00 -2.23
C ALA A 347 0.14 12.15 -1.05
N ASP A 348 1.01 11.89 -0.07
CA ASP A 348 0.78 10.95 1.03
C ASP A 348 0.07 11.63 2.22
N PHE A 349 -1.24 11.52 2.23
CA PHE A 349 -2.09 12.03 3.32
C PHE A 349 -2.49 10.89 4.26
N ASP A 350 -2.29 11.09 5.56
CA ASP A 350 -2.67 10.17 6.63
C ASP A 350 -4.13 9.71 6.53
N CYS A 351 -5.04 10.63 6.24
CA CYS A 351 -6.47 10.33 6.10
C CYS A 351 -6.76 9.38 4.93
N GLN A 352 -6.06 9.54 3.78
CA GLN A 352 -6.23 8.66 2.63
C GLN A 352 -5.66 7.26 2.94
N THR A 353 -4.48 7.19 3.53
CA THR A 353 -3.86 5.92 3.91
C THR A 353 -4.73 5.15 4.91
N ARG A 354 -5.24 5.82 5.96
CA ARG A 354 -6.21 5.22 6.91
C ARG A 354 -7.43 4.64 6.22
N ARG A 355 -7.99 5.37 5.27
CA ARG A 355 -9.17 4.97 4.50
C ARG A 355 -8.91 3.68 3.74
N VAL A 356 -7.79 3.59 3.04
CA VAL A 356 -7.39 2.42 2.26
C VAL A 356 -7.13 1.22 3.18
N LEU A 357 -6.29 1.36 4.21
CA LEU A 357 -5.93 0.26 5.10
C LEU A 357 -7.13 -0.28 5.88
N LYS A 358 -8.04 0.60 6.31
CA LYS A 358 -9.27 0.21 6.98
C LYS A 358 -10.15 -0.64 6.06
N ALA A 359 -10.32 -0.23 4.79
CA ALA A 359 -11.09 -0.99 3.81
C ALA A 359 -10.52 -2.39 3.58
N HIS A 360 -9.18 -2.51 3.46
CA HIS A 360 -8.50 -3.80 3.33
C HIS A 360 -8.74 -4.69 4.55
N LYS A 361 -8.54 -4.17 5.75
CA LYS A 361 -8.75 -4.91 7.00
C LYS A 361 -10.20 -5.42 7.13
N GLU A 362 -11.18 -4.56 6.87
CA GLU A 362 -12.60 -4.89 6.93
C GLU A 362 -13.02 -5.93 5.86
N ALA A 363 -12.32 -5.98 4.73
CA ALA A 363 -12.56 -6.96 3.68
C ALA A 363 -11.88 -8.31 3.93
N GLY A 364 -11.08 -8.45 5.00
CA GLY A 364 -10.45 -9.70 5.39
C GLY A 364 -9.02 -9.88 4.87
N TYR A 365 -8.41 -8.85 4.28
CA TYR A 365 -6.98 -8.84 4.04
C TYR A 365 -6.23 -8.86 5.37
N ASN A 366 -5.14 -9.62 5.43
CA ASN A 366 -4.22 -9.60 6.57
C ASN A 366 -2.81 -9.16 6.19
N ALA A 367 -2.53 -8.97 4.90
CA ALA A 367 -1.21 -8.62 4.40
C ALA A 367 -1.26 -7.67 3.19
N LEU A 368 -0.22 -6.83 3.06
CA LEU A 368 0.02 -5.96 1.91
C LEU A 368 1.46 -6.13 1.43
N ARG A 369 1.66 -6.13 0.11
CA ARG A 369 2.97 -6.02 -0.51
C ARG A 369 3.10 -4.65 -1.15
N LEU A 370 4.14 -3.93 -0.77
CA LEU A 370 4.40 -2.57 -1.22
C LEU A 370 5.12 -2.61 -2.57
N ALA A 371 4.38 -2.39 -3.64
CA ALA A 371 4.87 -2.54 -5.00
C ALA A 371 5.37 -1.21 -5.57
N HIS A 372 6.60 -1.11 -6.04
CA HIS A 372 7.77 -1.94 -5.81
C HIS A 372 8.82 -1.04 -5.17
N ASN A 373 8.51 -0.51 -3.99
CA ASN A 373 9.30 0.52 -3.31
C ASN A 373 8.91 0.63 -1.82
N PRO A 374 9.80 1.11 -0.96
CA PRO A 374 9.48 1.34 0.45
C PRO A 374 8.35 2.38 0.61
N PRO A 375 7.38 2.15 1.51
CA PRO A 375 6.30 3.09 1.79
C PRO A 375 6.79 4.30 2.59
N SER A 376 5.89 5.22 2.94
CA SER A 376 6.17 6.22 3.97
C SER A 376 6.22 5.56 5.37
N GLN A 377 6.93 6.21 6.28
CA GLN A 377 6.94 5.79 7.69
C GLN A 377 5.51 5.73 8.25
N ARG A 378 4.69 6.71 7.90
CA ARG A 378 3.30 6.79 8.38
C ARG A 378 2.42 5.64 7.89
N PHE A 379 2.63 5.15 6.68
CA PHE A 379 1.94 3.97 6.17
C PHE A 379 2.20 2.75 7.07
N LEU A 380 3.45 2.52 7.46
CA LEU A 380 3.82 1.42 8.35
C LEU A 380 3.28 1.60 9.76
N ASP A 381 3.31 2.83 10.31
CA ASP A 381 2.67 3.16 11.58
C ASP A 381 1.20 2.73 11.61
N LEU A 382 0.49 2.98 10.51
CA LEU A 382 -0.91 2.61 10.38
C LEU A 382 -1.11 1.10 10.18
N CYS A 383 -0.22 0.42 9.46
CA CYS A 383 -0.23 -1.04 9.38
C CYS A 383 -0.01 -1.69 10.75
N ASP A 384 0.88 -1.10 11.59
CA ASP A 384 1.07 -1.53 12.97
C ASP A 384 -0.21 -1.37 13.81
N GLU A 385 -0.92 -0.24 13.66
CA GLU A 385 -2.14 0.10 14.39
C GLU A 385 -3.35 -0.76 13.96
N TYR A 386 -3.51 -1.01 12.65
CA TYR A 386 -4.62 -1.81 12.13
C TYR A 386 -4.38 -3.32 12.19
N GLY A 387 -3.15 -3.75 12.43
CA GLY A 387 -2.79 -5.16 12.40
C GLY A 387 -2.82 -5.71 10.97
N LEU A 388 -1.95 -5.21 10.10
CA LEU A 388 -1.70 -5.72 8.76
C LEU A 388 -0.25 -6.13 8.62
N PHE A 389 0.02 -7.33 8.09
CA PHE A 389 1.37 -7.73 7.73
C PHE A 389 1.84 -6.98 6.49
N VAL A 390 3.13 -6.72 6.40
CA VAL A 390 3.75 -6.01 5.29
C VAL A 390 4.93 -6.78 4.74
N ILE A 391 4.97 -6.95 3.43
CA ILE A 391 6.19 -7.20 2.66
C ILE A 391 6.71 -5.83 2.23
N ASP A 392 7.81 -5.39 2.85
CA ASP A 392 8.45 -4.12 2.55
C ASP A 392 9.51 -4.33 1.48
N GLU A 393 9.29 -3.73 0.30
CA GLU A 393 10.04 -4.02 -0.91
C GLU A 393 10.93 -2.85 -1.32
N ALA A 394 12.16 -3.15 -1.71
CA ALA A 394 13.15 -2.13 -2.05
C ALA A 394 13.08 -1.66 -3.50
N PHE A 395 13.31 -2.54 -4.49
CA PHE A 395 13.60 -2.15 -5.87
C PHE A 395 12.79 -2.95 -6.90
N ASP A 396 12.28 -2.27 -7.93
CA ASP A 396 11.67 -2.91 -9.10
C ASP A 396 12.72 -3.45 -10.09
N GLY A 397 13.94 -3.01 -10.02
CA GLY A 397 15.06 -3.45 -10.86
C GLY A 397 16.39 -3.06 -10.26
N TRP A 398 17.47 -3.71 -10.72
CA TRP A 398 18.82 -3.49 -10.23
C TRP A 398 19.70 -2.77 -11.27
N HIS A 399 20.76 -3.41 -11.78
CA HIS A 399 21.67 -2.83 -12.79
C HIS A 399 21.01 -2.67 -14.16
N ILE A 400 20.14 -3.62 -14.53
CA ILE A 400 19.46 -3.63 -15.82
C ILE A 400 18.08 -2.98 -15.64
N GLY A 401 17.88 -1.87 -16.33
CA GLY A 401 16.64 -1.10 -16.19
C GLY A 401 15.51 -1.67 -17.02
N LYS A 402 14.30 -1.70 -16.44
CA LYS A 402 13.05 -2.00 -17.15
C LYS A 402 12.56 -0.80 -17.97
N THR A 403 13.05 0.39 -17.67
CA THR A 403 12.72 1.65 -18.35
C THR A 403 13.99 2.43 -18.66
N PRO A 404 14.03 3.27 -19.72
CA PRO A 404 15.24 3.97 -20.13
C PRO A 404 15.85 4.88 -19.07
N HIS A 405 15.04 5.45 -18.19
CA HIS A 405 15.44 6.47 -17.20
C HIS A 405 15.21 6.02 -15.77
N GLY A 406 15.16 4.70 -15.53
CA GLY A 406 14.93 4.11 -14.22
C GLY A 406 16.11 4.25 -13.26
N TYR A 407 15.88 3.84 -12.01
CA TYR A 407 16.85 3.90 -10.92
C TYR A 407 18.13 3.08 -11.19
N HIS A 408 18.11 2.14 -12.13
CA HIS A 408 19.29 1.37 -12.56
C HIS A 408 20.51 2.24 -12.90
N GLN A 409 20.28 3.50 -13.35
CA GLN A 409 21.36 4.46 -13.65
C GLN A 409 22.14 4.88 -12.40
N PHE A 410 21.57 4.71 -11.22
CA PHE A 410 22.14 5.11 -9.94
C PHE A 410 22.39 3.92 -9.02
N PHE A 411 21.93 2.73 -9.37
CA PHE A 411 21.91 1.55 -8.51
C PHE A 411 23.28 1.26 -7.89
N ASP A 412 24.33 1.18 -8.69
CA ASP A 412 25.68 0.86 -8.23
C ASP A 412 26.23 1.77 -7.13
N GLU A 413 25.89 3.07 -7.21
CA GLU A 413 26.36 4.07 -6.25
C GLU A 413 25.47 4.15 -5.01
N TRP A 414 24.15 3.84 -5.15
CA TRP A 414 23.16 4.24 -4.15
C TRP A 414 22.48 3.09 -3.41
N TRP A 415 22.45 1.88 -3.95
CA TRP A 415 21.65 0.78 -3.38
C TRP A 415 21.96 0.48 -1.90
N GLU A 416 23.26 0.53 -1.48
CA GLU A 416 23.62 0.27 -0.08
C GLU A 416 23.05 1.33 0.87
N ARG A 417 23.07 2.60 0.45
CA ARG A 417 22.54 3.74 1.22
C ARG A 417 21.02 3.66 1.30
N ASP A 418 20.39 3.30 0.20
CA ASP A 418 18.93 3.21 0.15
C ASP A 418 18.42 2.03 0.97
N VAL A 419 19.06 0.84 0.89
CA VAL A 419 18.77 -0.30 1.76
C VAL A 419 18.97 0.06 3.23
N GLU A 420 20.07 0.72 3.57
CA GLU A 420 20.32 1.16 4.95
C GLU A 420 19.26 2.15 5.42
N ALA A 421 18.88 3.12 4.60
CA ALA A 421 17.93 4.16 4.96
C ALA A 421 16.55 3.59 5.31
N PHE A 422 15.99 2.72 4.45
CA PHE A 422 14.66 2.19 4.72
C PHE A 422 14.67 1.11 5.79
N VAL A 423 15.64 0.19 5.83
CA VAL A 423 15.68 -0.84 6.87
C VAL A 423 15.87 -0.24 8.26
N LEU A 424 16.74 0.77 8.44
CA LEU A 424 16.92 1.45 9.72
C LEU A 424 15.65 2.20 10.16
N ARG A 425 14.89 2.77 9.21
CA ARG A 425 13.61 3.42 9.50
C ARG A 425 12.57 2.39 9.94
N ASP A 426 12.48 1.25 9.23
CA ASP A 426 11.31 0.38 9.27
C ASP A 426 11.47 -0.84 10.18
N ARG A 427 12.68 -1.18 10.63
CA ARG A 427 12.97 -2.40 11.40
C ARG A 427 12.27 -2.53 12.75
N ASN A 428 11.74 -1.44 13.33
CA ASN A 428 10.97 -1.50 14.57
C ASN A 428 9.47 -1.71 14.33
N HIS A 429 8.97 -1.57 13.09
CA HIS A 429 7.56 -1.82 12.78
C HIS A 429 7.24 -3.31 12.87
N PRO A 430 6.35 -3.74 13.79
CA PRO A 430 5.99 -5.14 13.91
C PRO A 430 5.18 -5.66 12.71
N SER A 431 4.51 -4.78 11.96
CA SER A 431 3.79 -5.12 10.73
C SER A 431 4.72 -5.62 9.62
N VAL A 432 5.93 -5.09 9.51
CA VAL A 432 6.92 -5.58 8.53
C VAL A 432 7.39 -6.97 8.96
N ILE A 433 7.03 -8.00 8.19
CA ILE A 433 7.36 -9.41 8.50
C ILE A 433 8.31 -10.04 7.48
N ILE A 434 8.49 -9.42 6.32
CA ILE A 434 9.35 -9.87 5.22
C ILE A 434 10.00 -8.64 4.60
N TRP A 435 11.32 -8.72 4.36
CA TRP A 435 12.06 -7.77 3.54
C TRP A 435 12.16 -8.31 2.12
N SER A 436 11.73 -7.55 1.12
CA SER A 436 11.89 -7.92 -0.29
C SER A 436 12.99 -7.07 -0.94
N ILE A 437 13.93 -7.73 -1.61
CA ILE A 437 15.12 -7.11 -2.18
C ILE A 437 15.03 -6.81 -3.67
N GLY A 438 13.94 -7.21 -4.33
CA GLY A 438 13.73 -6.93 -5.74
C GLY A 438 12.48 -7.56 -6.31
N ASN A 439 12.00 -6.97 -7.41
CA ASN A 439 10.86 -7.44 -8.17
C ASN A 439 11.25 -7.71 -9.62
N GLU A 440 11.01 -8.95 -10.10
CA GLU A 440 11.12 -9.32 -11.52
C GLU A 440 12.37 -8.77 -12.22
N VAL A 441 13.51 -8.80 -11.52
CA VAL A 441 14.74 -8.22 -12.01
C VAL A 441 15.23 -8.95 -13.28
N PHE A 442 15.80 -8.23 -14.24
CA PHE A 442 16.28 -8.82 -15.48
C PHE A 442 17.54 -9.69 -15.30
N GLU A 443 18.22 -9.53 -14.19
CA GLU A 443 19.44 -10.29 -13.83
C GLU A 443 19.18 -11.71 -13.38
N ARG A 444 17.93 -12.16 -13.31
CA ARG A 444 17.53 -13.46 -12.74
C ARG A 444 18.10 -14.71 -13.42
N ALA A 445 18.63 -14.57 -14.62
CA ALA A 445 19.36 -15.63 -15.30
C ALA A 445 20.89 -15.56 -15.05
N GLY A 446 21.34 -14.79 -14.06
CA GLY A 446 22.75 -14.54 -13.79
C GLY A 446 23.35 -13.44 -14.67
N THR A 447 22.57 -12.81 -15.54
CA THR A 447 22.99 -11.67 -16.34
C THR A 447 23.40 -10.52 -15.41
N GLY A 448 24.41 -9.76 -15.74
CA GLY A 448 24.87 -8.65 -14.91
C GLY A 448 25.25 -9.05 -13.48
N ASP A 449 25.75 -10.26 -13.27
CA ASP A 449 26.12 -10.80 -11.95
C ASP A 449 24.97 -10.83 -10.93
N GLY A 450 23.72 -11.05 -11.41
CA GLY A 450 22.50 -10.97 -10.60
C GLY A 450 22.51 -11.81 -9.33
N TYR A 451 23.15 -13.00 -9.35
CA TYR A 451 23.31 -13.83 -8.15
C TYR A 451 24.18 -13.16 -7.08
N TRP A 452 25.21 -12.41 -7.46
CA TRP A 452 26.03 -11.61 -6.53
C TRP A 452 25.24 -10.44 -5.97
N VAL A 453 24.44 -9.80 -6.80
CA VAL A 453 23.56 -8.70 -6.36
C VAL A 453 22.54 -9.21 -5.36
N SER A 454 21.86 -10.33 -5.64
CA SER A 454 20.93 -10.98 -4.73
C SER A 454 21.58 -11.27 -3.38
N GLN A 455 22.77 -11.89 -3.38
CA GLN A 455 23.49 -12.21 -2.16
C GLN A 455 23.86 -10.95 -1.37
N ARG A 456 24.45 -9.93 -2.02
CA ARG A 456 24.85 -8.69 -1.36
C ARG A 456 23.68 -7.92 -0.75
N LEU A 457 22.57 -7.85 -1.45
CA LEU A 457 21.34 -7.22 -0.95
C LEU A 457 20.81 -7.97 0.27
N ALA A 458 20.69 -9.30 0.19
CA ALA A 458 20.25 -10.14 1.29
C ALA A 458 21.18 -10.03 2.52
N GLU A 459 22.50 -10.05 2.33
CA GLU A 459 23.49 -9.86 3.39
C GLU A 459 23.41 -8.46 4.02
N LYS A 460 23.24 -7.41 3.21
CA LYS A 460 23.10 -6.04 3.71
C LYS A 460 21.85 -5.93 4.58
N VAL A 461 20.70 -6.43 4.13
CA VAL A 461 19.45 -6.43 4.92
C VAL A 461 19.67 -7.18 6.24
N ARG A 462 20.21 -8.41 6.20
CA ARG A 462 20.44 -9.23 7.42
C ARG A 462 21.44 -8.60 8.37
N SER A 463 22.39 -7.81 7.88
CA SER A 463 23.34 -7.06 8.71
C SER A 463 22.65 -5.95 9.53
N LEU A 464 21.56 -5.40 9.03
CA LEU A 464 20.77 -4.33 9.65
C LEU A 464 19.61 -4.88 10.47
N ASP A 465 19.00 -5.98 10.02
CA ASP A 465 17.94 -6.71 10.71
C ASP A 465 17.93 -8.20 10.34
N SER A 466 18.28 -9.04 11.29
CA SER A 466 18.28 -10.50 11.16
C SER A 466 17.01 -11.18 11.74
N THR A 467 15.99 -10.41 12.08
CA THR A 467 14.78 -10.93 12.75
C THR A 467 13.66 -11.31 11.78
N ARG A 468 13.81 -10.99 10.50
CA ARG A 468 12.83 -11.22 9.45
C ARG A 468 13.46 -11.94 8.28
N PRO A 469 12.70 -12.81 7.59
CA PRO A 469 13.14 -13.42 6.34
C PRO A 469 13.28 -12.39 5.22
N VAL A 470 14.19 -12.70 4.29
CA VAL A 470 14.42 -11.94 3.06
C VAL A 470 13.77 -12.66 1.89
N LEU A 471 13.14 -11.92 1.00
CA LEU A 471 12.42 -12.38 -0.18
C LEU A 471 13.00 -11.73 -1.45
N LEU A 472 12.96 -12.46 -2.55
CA LEU A 472 13.15 -11.97 -3.91
C LEU A 472 11.99 -12.44 -4.78
N ALA A 473 11.27 -11.51 -5.42
CA ALA A 473 10.16 -11.82 -6.32
C ALA A 473 10.68 -12.05 -7.75
N LEU A 474 10.36 -13.21 -8.29
CA LEU A 474 10.77 -13.67 -9.62
C LEU A 474 9.53 -13.97 -10.48
N CYS A 475 9.68 -13.85 -11.80
CA CYS A 475 8.66 -14.23 -12.77
C CYS A 475 9.29 -14.90 -13.99
N THR A 476 8.46 -15.50 -14.84
CA THR A 476 8.85 -16.04 -16.14
C THR A 476 8.69 -15.00 -17.27
N LEU A 477 7.96 -13.90 -17.04
CA LEU A 477 7.54 -12.98 -18.09
C LEU A 477 8.67 -12.13 -18.69
N TRP A 478 9.65 -11.75 -17.89
CA TRP A 478 10.76 -10.86 -18.29
C TRP A 478 12.08 -11.61 -18.35
N ASN A 479 12.02 -12.84 -18.60
CA ASN A 479 13.22 -13.61 -18.45
C ASN A 479 14.01 -13.60 -19.74
N GLY A 480 15.12 -13.04 -19.86
CA GLY A 480 16.06 -13.30 -20.96
C GLY A 480 16.21 -14.80 -21.33
N LEU A 481 15.37 -15.66 -20.78
CA LEU A 481 14.96 -16.96 -21.31
C LEU A 481 14.17 -16.83 -22.61
N ASP A 482 13.85 -15.59 -22.95
CA ASP A 482 12.73 -15.25 -23.75
C ASP A 482 12.96 -15.59 -25.18
N ASP A 483 14.01 -15.12 -25.77
CA ASP A 483 14.08 -15.24 -27.20
C ASP A 483 15.10 -16.25 -27.70
N GLN A 484 16.26 -16.36 -27.06
CA GLN A 484 17.30 -17.27 -27.55
C GLN A 484 17.21 -18.67 -26.97
N ASP A 485 17.04 -18.77 -25.64
CA ASP A 485 16.98 -20.08 -24.97
C ASP A 485 15.64 -20.78 -25.27
N ALA A 486 14.53 -20.02 -25.29
CA ALA A 486 13.23 -20.55 -25.66
C ALA A 486 13.15 -20.98 -27.13
N GLN A 487 13.74 -20.20 -28.05
CA GLN A 487 13.85 -20.55 -29.47
C GLN A 487 14.74 -21.78 -29.68
N GLU A 488 15.86 -21.88 -28.97
CA GLU A 488 16.74 -23.03 -29.05
C GLU A 488 16.07 -24.29 -28.49
N LEU A 489 15.30 -24.18 -27.42
CA LEU A 489 14.53 -25.30 -26.88
C LEU A 489 13.38 -25.70 -27.78
N GLN A 490 12.65 -24.75 -28.35
CA GLN A 490 11.63 -25.00 -29.35
C GLN A 490 12.21 -25.71 -30.57
N ARG A 491 13.38 -25.28 -31.01
CA ARG A 491 14.10 -25.92 -32.12
C ARG A 491 14.49 -27.36 -31.78
N ARG A 492 14.87 -27.66 -30.54
CA ARG A 492 15.23 -29.01 -30.09
C ARG A 492 14.01 -29.88 -29.89
N ALA A 493 12.90 -29.35 -29.46
CA ALA A 493 11.71 -30.11 -29.06
C ALA A 493 10.67 -30.25 -30.19
N GLY A 494 10.66 -29.35 -31.16
CA GLY A 494 9.68 -29.39 -32.27
C GLY A 494 8.24 -29.03 -31.83
N GLU A 495 8.04 -28.49 -30.62
CA GLU A 495 6.74 -28.13 -30.08
C GLU A 495 6.55 -26.62 -29.99
N PRO A 496 5.34 -26.08 -30.29
CA PRO A 496 5.07 -24.69 -30.14
C PRO A 496 5.03 -24.30 -28.64
N LEU A 497 5.71 -23.21 -28.29
CA LEU A 497 5.60 -22.60 -26.96
C LEU A 497 4.16 -22.11 -26.77
N GLY A 498 3.53 -22.50 -25.67
CA GLY A 498 2.28 -21.88 -25.23
C GLY A 498 2.48 -20.39 -24.95
N GLN A 499 1.42 -19.60 -25.01
CA GLN A 499 1.46 -18.15 -24.81
C GLN A 499 2.04 -17.73 -23.44
N ASN A 500 2.25 -18.65 -22.52
CA ASN A 500 2.74 -18.42 -21.15
C ASN A 500 4.12 -19.05 -20.89
N GLY A 501 4.81 -19.60 -21.90
CA GLY A 501 6.04 -20.32 -21.67
C GLY A 501 5.88 -21.64 -20.87
N GLU A 502 4.67 -22.18 -20.81
CA GLU A 502 4.25 -23.35 -20.03
C GLU A 502 4.62 -24.66 -20.72
N SER A 503 5.87 -24.86 -21.09
CA SER A 503 6.31 -26.19 -21.49
C SER A 503 7.15 -26.83 -20.38
N SER A 504 7.20 -28.14 -20.33
CA SER A 504 8.09 -28.92 -19.44
C SER A 504 9.55 -28.45 -19.51
N TYR A 505 9.94 -27.84 -20.61
CA TYR A 505 11.29 -27.29 -20.84
C TYR A 505 11.58 -26.04 -20.01
N THR A 506 10.59 -25.21 -19.75
CA THR A 506 10.76 -24.05 -18.87
C THR A 506 11.10 -24.47 -17.45
N ASN A 507 10.75 -25.71 -17.04
CA ASN A 507 11.02 -26.19 -15.69
C ASN A 507 12.52 -26.42 -15.43
N GLU A 508 13.22 -27.09 -16.35
CA GLU A 508 14.65 -27.33 -16.19
C GLU A 508 15.46 -26.03 -16.32
N ILE A 509 15.15 -25.21 -17.32
CA ILE A 509 15.83 -23.92 -17.50
C ILE A 509 15.54 -22.98 -16.36
N TRP A 510 14.31 -22.91 -15.89
CA TRP A 510 13.95 -22.10 -14.74
C TRP A 510 14.82 -22.45 -13.52
N ALA A 511 14.93 -23.75 -13.21
CA ALA A 511 15.75 -24.23 -12.10
C ALA A 511 17.21 -23.80 -12.27
N ASP A 512 17.81 -24.07 -13.43
CA ASP A 512 19.21 -23.76 -13.72
C ASP A 512 19.51 -22.26 -13.69
N ARG A 513 18.58 -21.40 -14.14
CA ARG A 513 18.81 -19.97 -14.27
C ARG A 513 18.44 -19.17 -13.01
N THR A 514 17.60 -19.70 -12.15
CA THR A 514 17.10 -18.94 -11.00
C THR A 514 17.62 -19.42 -9.66
N GLU A 515 18.12 -20.67 -9.54
CA GLU A 515 18.52 -21.23 -8.25
C GLU A 515 19.61 -20.43 -7.55
N SER A 516 20.62 -19.97 -8.28
CA SER A 516 21.70 -19.18 -7.73
C SER A 516 21.25 -17.81 -7.20
N MET A 517 20.17 -17.25 -7.76
CA MET A 517 19.55 -16.01 -7.27
C MET A 517 18.57 -16.24 -6.13
N ALA A 518 17.90 -17.39 -6.13
CA ALA A 518 16.95 -17.79 -5.10
C ALA A 518 17.63 -18.29 -3.82
N SER A 519 18.80 -18.92 -3.93
CA SER A 519 19.52 -19.53 -2.79
C SER A 519 19.94 -18.55 -1.69
N PRO A 520 20.25 -17.26 -1.94
CA PRO A 520 20.59 -16.32 -0.89
C PRO A 520 19.40 -15.84 -0.05
N VAL A 521 18.15 -16.05 -0.48
CA VAL A 521 16.94 -15.57 0.18
C VAL A 521 16.24 -16.69 0.95
N ASP A 522 15.41 -16.32 1.92
CA ASP A 522 14.66 -17.25 2.76
C ASP A 522 13.33 -17.64 2.15
N ILE A 523 12.77 -16.77 1.31
CA ILE A 523 11.49 -16.94 0.61
C ILE A 523 11.69 -16.56 -0.86
N VAL A 524 11.20 -17.38 -1.76
CA VAL A 524 11.15 -17.04 -3.18
C VAL A 524 9.74 -16.59 -3.53
N GLY A 525 9.63 -15.34 -3.98
CA GLY A 525 8.39 -14.78 -4.49
C GLY A 525 8.13 -15.25 -5.93
N TYR A 526 6.92 -15.71 -6.19
CA TYR A 526 6.47 -16.19 -7.50
C TYR A 526 5.39 -15.24 -8.04
N ASN A 527 5.73 -14.50 -9.10
CA ASN A 527 4.79 -13.66 -9.81
C ASN A 527 4.17 -14.46 -10.96
N TYR A 528 2.85 -14.68 -10.91
CA TYR A 528 2.05 -15.40 -11.95
C TYR A 528 2.54 -16.82 -12.25
N MET A 529 3.01 -17.54 -11.25
CA MET A 529 3.68 -18.83 -11.41
C MET A 529 3.09 -19.91 -10.50
N GLU A 530 1.82 -19.84 -10.18
CA GLU A 530 1.13 -20.79 -9.31
C GLU A 530 1.20 -22.24 -9.83
N ASP A 531 1.29 -22.45 -11.14
CA ASP A 531 1.42 -23.77 -11.76
C ASP A 531 2.73 -24.47 -11.38
N ARG A 532 3.70 -23.71 -10.86
CA ARG A 532 5.01 -24.23 -10.45
C ARG A 532 5.09 -24.63 -8.97
N TYR A 533 4.11 -24.30 -8.15
CA TYR A 533 4.18 -24.56 -6.71
C TYR A 533 4.48 -26.02 -6.37
N LEU A 534 3.85 -26.95 -7.08
CA LEU A 534 4.03 -28.39 -6.83
C LEU A 534 5.33 -28.93 -7.46
N SER A 535 5.61 -28.56 -8.71
CA SER A 535 6.79 -29.04 -9.43
C SER A 535 8.10 -28.51 -8.81
N ASP A 536 8.13 -27.22 -8.44
CA ASP A 536 9.32 -26.64 -7.84
C ASP A 536 9.58 -27.14 -6.43
N HIS A 537 8.52 -27.45 -5.65
CA HIS A 537 8.71 -28.09 -4.36
C HIS A 537 9.31 -29.52 -4.48
N ALA A 538 8.97 -30.23 -5.55
CA ALA A 538 9.59 -31.53 -5.81
C ALA A 538 11.08 -31.42 -6.14
N LEU A 539 11.49 -30.34 -6.82
CA LEU A 539 12.90 -30.05 -7.15
C LEU A 539 13.65 -29.44 -5.95
N PHE A 540 12.99 -28.56 -5.20
CA PHE A 540 13.56 -27.79 -4.10
C PHE A 540 12.72 -27.94 -2.83
N PRO A 541 12.79 -29.09 -2.13
CA PRO A 541 11.89 -29.38 -0.99
C PRO A 541 12.02 -28.43 0.21
N SER A 542 13.15 -27.71 0.32
CA SER A 542 13.38 -26.71 1.38
C SER A 542 12.90 -25.29 1.01
N ARG A 543 12.52 -25.07 -0.27
CA ARG A 543 12.11 -23.74 -0.74
C ARG A 543 10.77 -23.34 -0.15
N VAL A 544 10.74 -22.16 0.45
CA VAL A 544 9.48 -21.49 0.85
C VAL A 544 9.06 -20.57 -0.29
N ILE A 545 7.79 -20.67 -0.68
CA ILE A 545 7.21 -19.95 -1.81
C ILE A 545 6.18 -18.94 -1.29
N CYS A 546 6.16 -17.75 -1.85
CA CYS A 546 5.10 -16.78 -1.70
C CYS A 546 4.55 -16.42 -3.08
N GLY A 547 3.26 -16.52 -3.31
CA GLY A 547 2.62 -15.93 -4.50
C GLY A 547 2.64 -14.41 -4.36
N THR A 548 3.72 -13.77 -4.85
CA THR A 548 3.92 -12.33 -4.67
C THR A 548 3.10 -11.48 -5.63
N GLU A 549 2.71 -12.06 -6.77
CA GLU A 549 1.71 -11.50 -7.67
C GLU A 549 0.90 -12.61 -8.31
N SER A 550 -0.43 -12.46 -8.32
CA SER A 550 -1.35 -13.36 -9.00
C SER A 550 -2.38 -12.60 -9.82
N PHE A 551 -2.85 -13.21 -10.90
CA PHE A 551 -3.93 -12.66 -11.70
C PHE A 551 -5.23 -12.63 -10.89
N PRO A 552 -6.04 -11.54 -10.95
CA PRO A 552 -7.27 -11.43 -10.15
C PRO A 552 -8.23 -12.62 -10.31
N MET A 553 -8.38 -13.15 -11.53
CA MET A 553 -9.25 -14.29 -11.80
C MET A 553 -8.71 -15.63 -11.31
N ALA A 554 -7.43 -15.74 -11.02
CA ALA A 554 -6.79 -16.99 -10.61
C ALA A 554 -7.02 -17.32 -9.12
N ILE A 555 -7.51 -16.38 -8.31
CA ILE A 555 -7.57 -16.49 -6.84
C ILE A 555 -8.23 -17.78 -6.35
N GLY A 556 -9.29 -18.27 -6.98
CA GLY A 556 -9.97 -19.49 -6.55
C GLY A 556 -9.07 -20.73 -6.61
N ARG A 557 -8.25 -20.86 -7.67
CA ARG A 557 -7.26 -21.93 -7.84
C ARG A 557 -6.02 -21.72 -6.99
N VAL A 558 -5.53 -20.50 -6.99
CA VAL A 558 -4.32 -20.13 -6.23
C VAL A 558 -4.53 -20.36 -4.74
N TRP A 559 -5.68 -19.91 -4.21
CA TRP A 559 -5.96 -20.05 -2.79
C TRP A 559 -6.11 -21.51 -2.35
N GLU A 560 -6.68 -22.36 -3.20
CA GLU A 560 -6.72 -23.79 -2.95
C GLU A 560 -5.30 -24.40 -2.80
N LEU A 561 -4.35 -24.00 -3.67
CA LEU A 561 -2.95 -24.41 -3.56
C LEU A 561 -2.27 -23.86 -2.31
N VAL A 562 -2.55 -22.61 -1.95
CA VAL A 562 -2.03 -21.98 -0.73
C VAL A 562 -2.47 -22.76 0.52
N GLU A 563 -3.73 -23.20 0.58
CA GLU A 563 -4.25 -23.97 1.70
C GLU A 563 -3.67 -25.38 1.77
N GLN A 564 -3.49 -26.04 0.62
CA GLN A 564 -2.98 -27.42 0.53
C GLN A 564 -1.47 -27.51 0.79
N CYS A 565 -0.69 -26.49 0.44
CA CYS A 565 0.77 -26.51 0.46
C CYS A 565 1.32 -25.74 1.66
N PRO A 566 1.88 -26.39 2.69
CA PRO A 566 2.48 -25.68 3.84
C PRO A 566 3.55 -24.68 3.44
N TYR A 567 4.40 -25.03 2.49
CA TYR A 567 5.52 -24.21 1.98
C TYR A 567 5.09 -23.01 1.13
N VAL A 568 3.82 -22.90 0.72
CA VAL A 568 3.26 -21.71 0.08
C VAL A 568 2.61 -20.85 1.16
N ILE A 569 3.27 -19.74 1.52
CA ILE A 569 2.91 -18.96 2.70
C ILE A 569 1.76 -17.99 2.49
N GLY A 570 1.37 -17.72 1.24
CA GLY A 570 0.28 -16.80 0.93
C GLY A 570 0.23 -16.44 -0.54
N ASP A 571 -0.70 -15.54 -0.87
CA ASP A 571 -0.94 -15.02 -2.20
C ASP A 571 -1.27 -13.52 -2.15
N PHE A 572 -0.76 -12.77 -3.13
CA PHE A 572 -0.96 -11.35 -3.29
C PHE A 572 -1.50 -11.04 -4.69
N THR A 573 -2.72 -10.54 -4.76
CA THR A 573 -3.30 -10.15 -6.06
C THR A 573 -2.61 -8.92 -6.62
N TRP A 574 -2.44 -8.87 -7.92
CA TRP A 574 -2.08 -7.68 -8.67
C TRP A 574 -3.34 -7.07 -9.28
N THR A 575 -3.93 -5.94 -8.74
CA THR A 575 -3.60 -5.30 -7.47
C THR A 575 -4.81 -5.29 -6.52
N SER A 576 -4.64 -4.86 -5.27
CA SER A 576 -5.78 -4.72 -4.36
C SER A 576 -6.45 -3.35 -4.44
N ALA A 577 -5.71 -2.28 -4.69
CA ALA A 577 -6.23 -0.93 -4.88
C ALA A 577 -5.79 -0.37 -6.23
N ASP A 578 -6.72 0.20 -7.00
CA ASP A 578 -6.45 0.77 -8.32
C ASP A 578 -5.52 1.97 -8.21
N TYR A 579 -4.76 2.22 -9.26
CA TYR A 579 -3.71 3.21 -9.27
C TYR A 579 -3.58 3.91 -10.61
N ILE A 580 -2.91 5.06 -10.61
CA ILE A 580 -2.59 5.81 -11.82
C ILE A 580 -1.36 5.16 -12.49
N GLY A 581 -1.43 4.98 -13.80
CA GLY A 581 -0.36 4.38 -14.60
C GLY A 581 -0.67 2.95 -15.05
N GLU A 582 0.29 2.31 -15.71
CA GLU A 582 0.11 1.02 -16.40
C GLU A 582 -1.24 0.96 -17.15
N ALA A 583 -1.52 2.04 -17.86
CA ALA A 583 -2.83 2.41 -18.38
C ALA A 583 -3.56 1.26 -19.08
N GLY A 584 -4.62 0.76 -18.43
CA GLY A 584 -5.48 -0.27 -18.96
C GLY A 584 -4.94 -1.69 -18.93
N ILE A 585 -3.94 -1.98 -18.07
CA ILE A 585 -3.44 -3.36 -17.89
C ILE A 585 -4.58 -4.32 -17.49
N GLY A 586 -5.57 -3.86 -16.72
CA GLY A 586 -6.76 -4.60 -16.29
C GLY A 586 -8.00 -4.39 -17.16
N ALA A 587 -7.86 -3.87 -18.37
CA ALA A 587 -9.02 -3.59 -19.21
C ALA A 587 -9.63 -4.85 -19.85
N ALA A 588 -10.96 -4.95 -19.75
CA ALA A 588 -11.76 -5.87 -20.54
C ALA A 588 -12.25 -5.16 -21.82
N VAL A 589 -12.12 -5.80 -22.98
CA VAL A 589 -12.55 -5.27 -24.27
C VAL A 589 -13.53 -6.23 -24.91
N TYR A 590 -14.55 -5.69 -25.54
CA TYR A 590 -15.58 -6.44 -26.22
C TYR A 590 -15.60 -6.01 -27.69
N VAL A 591 -15.37 -6.98 -28.56
CA VAL A 591 -15.30 -6.74 -30.01
C VAL A 591 -16.35 -7.57 -30.74
N ASP A 592 -16.65 -7.20 -31.97
CA ASP A 592 -17.50 -8.00 -32.84
C ASP A 592 -16.87 -9.41 -33.04
N PRO A 593 -17.64 -10.50 -32.99
CA PRO A 593 -17.12 -11.86 -33.22
C PRO A 593 -16.38 -12.06 -34.53
N SER A 594 -16.66 -11.20 -35.51
CA SER A 594 -15.99 -11.22 -36.82
C SER A 594 -14.67 -10.46 -36.89
N THR A 595 -14.26 -9.76 -35.78
CA THR A 595 -13.00 -9.02 -35.74
C THR A 595 -11.80 -9.96 -35.92
N PRO A 596 -10.93 -9.71 -36.93
CA PRO A 596 -9.75 -10.54 -37.18
C PRO A 596 -8.82 -10.63 -35.98
N GLU A 597 -8.17 -11.78 -35.78
CA GLU A 597 -7.23 -11.95 -34.66
C GLU A 597 -6.03 -10.99 -34.71
N GLU A 598 -5.62 -10.60 -35.91
CA GLU A 598 -4.53 -9.67 -36.15
C GLU A 598 -4.82 -8.25 -35.62
N GLU A 599 -6.11 -7.87 -35.51
CA GLU A 599 -6.56 -6.59 -34.92
C GLU A 599 -6.68 -6.69 -33.38
N LEU A 600 -6.51 -7.89 -32.82
CA LEU A 600 -6.66 -8.16 -31.38
C LEU A 600 -5.32 -8.09 -30.64
N ALA A 601 -4.24 -7.71 -31.33
CA ALA A 601 -2.90 -7.63 -30.77
C ALA A 601 -2.78 -6.59 -29.65
N ASP A 602 -2.04 -6.92 -28.64
CA ASP A 602 -1.67 -6.17 -27.42
C ASP A 602 -2.83 -5.60 -26.59
N HIS A 603 -3.30 -6.42 -25.65
CA HIS A 603 -4.35 -6.03 -24.70
C HIS A 603 -3.79 -5.57 -23.34
N ASN A 604 -2.48 -5.49 -23.19
CA ASN A 604 -1.82 -5.18 -21.92
C ASN A 604 -1.64 -3.68 -21.67
N SER A 605 -2.01 -2.84 -22.64
CA SER A 605 -2.02 -1.38 -22.46
C SER A 605 -3.15 -0.75 -23.27
N ARG A 606 -3.57 0.45 -22.89
CA ARG A 606 -4.61 1.22 -23.59
C ARG A 606 -4.08 2.56 -24.05
N PRO A 607 -4.57 3.04 -25.19
CA PRO A 607 -4.16 4.34 -25.70
C PRO A 607 -4.73 5.48 -24.85
N TYR A 608 -4.11 6.65 -24.98
CA TYR A 608 -4.68 7.91 -24.48
C TYR A 608 -6.18 8.06 -24.87
N PRO A 609 -7.06 8.48 -23.98
CA PRO A 609 -6.80 9.07 -22.66
C PRO A 609 -6.99 8.10 -21.45
N TRP A 610 -6.69 6.83 -21.61
CA TRP A 610 -6.75 5.88 -20.49
C TRP A 610 -5.67 6.20 -19.44
N LYS A 611 -6.02 6.30 -18.14
CA LYS A 611 -5.04 6.71 -17.11
C LYS A 611 -4.83 5.74 -15.96
N LEU A 612 -5.79 4.84 -15.70
CA LEU A 612 -5.75 3.91 -14.57
C LEU A 612 -5.38 2.49 -15.02
N ALA A 613 -4.82 1.71 -14.09
CA ALA A 613 -4.55 0.30 -14.32
C ALA A 613 -5.85 -0.50 -14.51
N TYR A 614 -6.86 -0.24 -13.66
CA TYR A 614 -8.20 -0.82 -13.73
C TYR A 614 -8.26 -2.34 -13.50
N ASP A 615 -7.37 -2.87 -12.65
CA ASP A 615 -7.26 -4.30 -12.34
C ASP A 615 -7.65 -4.67 -10.91
N ALA A 616 -7.85 -3.68 -10.03
CA ALA A 616 -7.90 -3.84 -8.60
C ALA A 616 -9.27 -4.15 -7.99
N ASP A 617 -9.26 -4.64 -6.76
CA ASP A 617 -10.42 -4.94 -5.92
C ASP A 617 -11.19 -3.69 -5.47
N TRP A 618 -10.50 -2.56 -5.29
CA TRP A 618 -11.09 -1.23 -5.10
C TRP A 618 -10.72 -0.30 -6.24
N ASP A 619 -11.68 0.51 -6.67
CA ASP A 619 -11.41 1.56 -7.64
C ASP A 619 -10.60 2.73 -7.05
N ILE A 620 -10.19 3.68 -7.88
CA ILE A 620 -9.37 4.85 -7.48
C ILE A 620 -10.08 5.75 -6.44
N LEU A 621 -11.39 5.65 -6.28
CA LEU A 621 -12.18 6.32 -5.25
C LEU A 621 -12.33 5.46 -3.99
N ASN A 622 -11.63 4.32 -3.91
CA ASN A 622 -11.74 3.32 -2.85
C ASN A 622 -13.18 2.76 -2.69
N GLN A 623 -13.89 2.59 -3.82
CA GLN A 623 -15.15 1.88 -3.84
C GLN A 623 -14.93 0.42 -4.26
N PRO A 624 -15.61 -0.56 -3.63
CA PRO A 624 -15.41 -1.96 -3.92
C PRO A 624 -15.89 -2.31 -5.33
N ARG A 625 -15.11 -3.13 -6.03
CA ARG A 625 -15.45 -3.72 -7.33
C ARG A 625 -15.89 -5.17 -7.17
N PRO A 626 -16.58 -5.76 -8.17
CA PRO A 626 -17.12 -7.13 -8.08
C PRO A 626 -16.11 -8.22 -7.72
N GLN A 627 -14.85 -8.10 -8.17
CA GLN A 627 -13.79 -9.05 -7.85
C GLN A 627 -13.48 -9.12 -6.34
N LEU A 628 -13.65 -8.04 -5.59
CA LEU A 628 -13.52 -8.06 -4.13
C LEU A 628 -14.54 -9.02 -3.48
N ALA A 629 -15.80 -9.00 -3.94
CA ALA A 629 -16.82 -9.91 -3.42
C ALA A 629 -16.44 -11.37 -3.69
N TYR A 630 -15.96 -11.67 -4.91
CA TYR A 630 -15.47 -13.00 -5.26
C TYR A 630 -14.31 -13.45 -4.36
N ARG A 631 -13.31 -12.57 -4.16
CA ARG A 631 -12.16 -12.83 -3.29
C ARG A 631 -12.55 -13.12 -1.85
N LYS A 632 -13.45 -12.30 -1.29
CA LYS A 632 -13.97 -12.52 0.07
C LYS A 632 -14.64 -13.90 0.21
N ILE A 633 -15.41 -14.32 -0.79
CA ILE A 633 -16.06 -15.64 -0.83
C ILE A 633 -15.00 -16.74 -0.87
N VAL A 634 -13.98 -16.62 -1.70
CA VAL A 634 -12.86 -17.59 -1.77
C VAL A 634 -12.16 -17.70 -0.41
N TRP A 635 -12.01 -16.60 0.32
CA TRP A 635 -11.39 -16.60 1.65
C TRP A 635 -12.29 -17.05 2.80
N GLY A 636 -13.47 -17.59 2.46
CA GLY A 636 -14.40 -18.17 3.43
C GLY A 636 -15.61 -17.29 3.79
N GLY A 637 -15.85 -16.21 3.05
CA GLY A 637 -17.07 -15.43 3.13
C GLY A 637 -18.31 -16.24 2.80
N THR A 638 -19.45 -15.89 3.37
CA THR A 638 -20.71 -16.61 3.19
C THR A 638 -21.74 -15.84 2.38
N GLU A 639 -21.38 -14.67 1.88
CA GLU A 639 -22.24 -13.80 1.10
C GLU A 639 -22.56 -14.40 -0.29
N THR A 640 -23.70 -13.99 -0.84
CA THR A 640 -24.06 -14.15 -2.26
C THR A 640 -23.88 -12.79 -2.91
N TYR A 641 -23.40 -12.74 -4.16
CA TYR A 641 -23.19 -11.48 -4.87
C TYR A 641 -23.62 -11.60 -6.33
N LEU A 642 -24.53 -10.72 -6.75
CA LEU A 642 -25.02 -10.62 -8.13
C LEU A 642 -24.03 -9.77 -8.97
N ALA A 643 -23.44 -10.36 -9.97
CA ALA A 643 -22.53 -9.74 -10.93
C ALA A 643 -23.16 -9.81 -12.33
N VAL A 644 -23.79 -8.73 -12.74
CA VAL A 644 -24.54 -8.69 -14.03
C VAL A 644 -23.61 -8.19 -15.12
N ARG A 645 -23.50 -8.92 -16.22
CA ARG A 645 -22.78 -8.48 -17.41
C ARG A 645 -23.59 -7.38 -18.10
N ASP A 646 -22.88 -6.38 -18.60
CA ASP A 646 -23.54 -5.31 -19.36
C ASP A 646 -24.26 -5.92 -20.59
N PRO A 647 -25.58 -5.74 -20.74
CA PRO A 647 -26.33 -6.26 -21.88
C PRO A 647 -25.79 -5.80 -23.24
N GLU A 648 -25.13 -4.63 -23.30
CA GLU A 648 -24.47 -4.14 -24.52
C GLU A 648 -23.35 -5.06 -25.00
N THR A 649 -22.75 -5.84 -24.09
CA THR A 649 -21.65 -6.76 -24.42
C THR A 649 -22.14 -8.15 -24.85
N TYR A 650 -23.45 -8.43 -24.76
CA TYR A 650 -23.98 -9.76 -25.06
C TYR A 650 -23.74 -10.14 -26.52
N GLY A 651 -23.17 -11.33 -26.73
CA GLY A 651 -22.84 -11.83 -28.08
C GLY A 651 -21.55 -11.26 -28.68
N LYS A 652 -20.90 -10.29 -28.04
CA LYS A 652 -19.56 -9.84 -28.43
C LYS A 652 -18.49 -10.82 -27.96
N LYS A 653 -17.35 -10.87 -28.66
CA LYS A 653 -16.15 -11.61 -28.22
C LYS A 653 -15.48 -10.81 -27.09
N GLU A 654 -15.38 -11.42 -25.91
CA GLU A 654 -14.69 -10.86 -24.76
C GLU A 654 -13.18 -11.07 -24.89
N LEU A 655 -12.42 -10.02 -24.78
CA LEU A 655 -10.95 -10.02 -24.75
C LEU A 655 -10.51 -9.46 -23.41
N LEU A 656 -10.01 -10.36 -22.56
CA LEU A 656 -9.48 -10.02 -21.25
C LEU A 656 -7.96 -9.98 -21.32
N SER A 657 -7.36 -8.91 -20.84
CA SER A 657 -5.96 -9.00 -20.43
C SER A 657 -5.84 -10.01 -19.29
N ARG A 658 -4.64 -10.47 -18.99
CA ARG A 658 -4.43 -11.43 -17.88
C ARG A 658 -4.82 -10.84 -16.52
N TRP A 659 -4.69 -9.54 -16.37
CA TRP A 659 -5.04 -8.79 -15.14
C TRP A 659 -6.49 -8.31 -15.09
N ALA A 660 -7.23 -8.48 -16.18
CA ALA A 660 -8.60 -8.00 -16.25
C ALA A 660 -9.56 -8.88 -15.42
N TRP A 661 -10.59 -8.22 -14.90
CA TRP A 661 -11.83 -8.85 -14.47
C TRP A 661 -12.90 -8.65 -15.53
N PRO A 662 -13.81 -9.62 -15.78
CA PRO A 662 -14.95 -9.43 -16.67
C PRO A 662 -15.73 -8.16 -16.31
N GLN A 663 -16.24 -7.46 -17.31
CA GLN A 663 -17.05 -6.26 -17.08
C GLN A 663 -18.43 -6.64 -16.55
N VAL A 664 -18.53 -6.72 -15.25
CA VAL A 664 -19.76 -7.03 -14.51
C VAL A 664 -20.05 -5.93 -13.49
N TRP A 665 -21.34 -5.76 -13.21
CA TRP A 665 -21.83 -4.71 -12.33
C TRP A 665 -22.78 -5.28 -11.27
N ASN A 666 -22.75 -4.78 -10.07
CA ASN A 666 -23.78 -5.04 -9.06
C ASN A 666 -24.98 -4.10 -9.32
N SER A 667 -25.64 -4.35 -10.45
CA SER A 667 -26.73 -3.52 -10.96
C SER A 667 -27.75 -4.36 -11.73
N TRP A 668 -29.03 -3.97 -11.63
CA TRP A 668 -30.12 -4.44 -12.46
C TRP A 668 -30.86 -3.25 -13.06
N THR A 669 -30.09 -2.27 -13.60
CA THR A 669 -30.66 -1.03 -14.20
C THR A 669 -29.99 -0.80 -15.55
N TYR A 670 -30.68 -1.16 -16.63
CA TYR A 670 -30.21 -1.07 -18.00
C TYR A 670 -31.33 -0.52 -18.90
N PRO A 671 -31.65 0.78 -18.80
CA PRO A 671 -32.72 1.38 -19.58
C PRO A 671 -32.43 1.27 -21.08
N GLY A 672 -33.45 0.90 -21.87
CA GLY A 672 -33.34 0.68 -23.31
C GLY A 672 -32.91 -0.74 -23.72
N PHE A 673 -32.62 -1.62 -22.76
CA PHE A 673 -32.31 -3.03 -23.01
C PHE A 673 -33.45 -3.99 -22.67
N GLU A 674 -34.67 -3.49 -22.47
CA GLU A 674 -35.83 -4.31 -22.16
C GLU A 674 -36.07 -5.33 -23.29
N GLY A 675 -36.14 -6.61 -22.92
CA GLY A 675 -36.29 -7.72 -23.90
C GLY A 675 -34.98 -8.23 -24.49
N HIS A 676 -33.83 -7.62 -24.19
CA HIS A 676 -32.53 -8.09 -24.63
C HIS A 676 -31.98 -9.23 -23.74
N PRO A 677 -31.22 -10.15 -24.27
CA PRO A 677 -30.59 -11.19 -23.50
C PRO A 677 -29.49 -10.61 -22.64
N VAL A 678 -29.33 -11.17 -21.42
CA VAL A 678 -28.32 -10.78 -20.44
C VAL A 678 -27.75 -12.01 -19.73
N GLN A 679 -26.45 -11.98 -19.43
CA GLN A 679 -25.78 -12.98 -18.61
C GLN A 679 -25.59 -12.44 -17.19
N ILE A 680 -25.82 -13.30 -16.20
CA ILE A 680 -25.67 -13.00 -14.79
C ILE A 680 -24.74 -14.05 -14.20
N ASP A 681 -23.62 -13.60 -13.62
CA ASP A 681 -22.75 -14.41 -12.81
C ASP A 681 -23.12 -14.17 -11.35
N VAL A 682 -23.33 -15.23 -10.57
CA VAL A 682 -23.63 -15.12 -9.14
C VAL A 682 -22.48 -15.74 -8.37
N TYR A 683 -21.77 -14.93 -7.61
CA TYR A 683 -20.68 -15.43 -6.77
C TYR A 683 -21.25 -15.95 -5.46
N SER A 684 -20.87 -17.17 -5.09
CA SER A 684 -21.41 -17.85 -3.92
C SER A 684 -20.48 -18.97 -3.43
N PRO A 685 -20.37 -19.18 -2.12
CA PRO A 685 -19.70 -20.33 -1.56
C PRO A 685 -20.64 -21.56 -1.43
N GLY A 686 -21.89 -21.48 -1.88
CA GLY A 686 -22.89 -22.56 -1.87
C GLY A 686 -22.56 -23.69 -2.86
N ASP A 687 -23.43 -24.69 -2.93
CA ASP A 687 -23.37 -25.75 -3.94
C ASP A 687 -24.34 -25.48 -5.12
N ARG A 688 -25.34 -24.61 -4.90
CA ARG A 688 -26.37 -24.26 -5.88
C ARG A 688 -26.91 -22.85 -5.61
N VAL A 689 -27.28 -22.16 -6.68
CA VAL A 689 -27.97 -20.86 -6.63
C VAL A 689 -29.27 -20.99 -7.39
N GLU A 690 -30.36 -20.42 -6.85
CA GLU A 690 -31.63 -20.20 -7.56
C GLU A 690 -31.83 -18.69 -7.80
N LEU A 691 -32.17 -18.34 -9.04
CA LEU A 691 -32.34 -16.96 -9.48
C LEU A 691 -33.83 -16.64 -9.64
N PHE A 692 -34.26 -15.49 -9.16
CA PHE A 692 -35.63 -14.99 -9.25
C PHE A 692 -35.69 -13.64 -9.94
N LEU A 693 -36.68 -13.43 -10.79
CA LEU A 693 -37.01 -12.13 -11.37
C LEU A 693 -38.47 -11.80 -11.05
N ASN A 694 -38.68 -10.71 -10.34
CA ASN A 694 -40.00 -10.27 -9.88
C ASN A 694 -40.77 -11.37 -9.08
N GLY A 695 -40.03 -12.12 -8.25
CA GLY A 695 -40.55 -13.24 -7.46
C GLY A 695 -40.82 -14.53 -8.21
N LYS A 696 -40.60 -14.57 -9.53
CA LYS A 696 -40.69 -15.80 -10.35
C LYS A 696 -39.31 -16.43 -10.49
N SER A 697 -39.19 -17.73 -10.17
CA SER A 697 -37.98 -18.50 -10.38
C SER A 697 -37.63 -18.57 -11.87
N LEU A 698 -36.36 -18.29 -12.17
CA LEU A 698 -35.75 -18.46 -13.49
C LEU A 698 -34.99 -19.79 -13.60
N GLY A 699 -34.98 -20.58 -12.52
CA GLY A 699 -34.26 -21.82 -12.44
C GLY A 699 -33.12 -21.79 -11.42
N ALA A 700 -32.44 -22.90 -11.28
CA ALA A 700 -31.33 -23.08 -10.36
C ALA A 700 -30.14 -23.71 -11.09
N GLU A 701 -28.95 -23.16 -10.83
CA GLU A 701 -27.69 -23.61 -11.42
C GLU A 701 -26.71 -24.05 -10.32
N PRO A 702 -25.87 -25.05 -10.62
CA PRO A 702 -24.78 -25.44 -9.73
C PRO A 702 -23.74 -24.33 -9.63
N VAL A 703 -23.04 -24.28 -8.50
CA VAL A 703 -21.90 -23.40 -8.31
C VAL A 703 -20.63 -24.13 -8.72
N GLU A 704 -19.92 -23.59 -9.70
CA GLU A 704 -18.62 -24.06 -10.14
C GLU A 704 -17.58 -23.01 -9.87
N ARG A 705 -16.53 -23.34 -9.12
CA ARG A 705 -15.47 -22.41 -8.73
C ARG A 705 -16.06 -21.08 -8.21
N PHE A 706 -16.94 -21.18 -7.22
CA PHE A 706 -17.62 -20.04 -6.58
C PHE A 706 -18.54 -19.22 -7.49
N THR A 707 -18.91 -19.70 -8.69
CA THR A 707 -19.77 -18.97 -9.64
C THR A 707 -20.88 -19.86 -10.17
N ALA A 708 -22.13 -19.39 -10.07
CA ALA A 708 -23.27 -19.92 -10.83
C ALA A 708 -23.58 -18.96 -11.98
N ARG A 709 -23.87 -19.49 -13.19
CA ARG A 709 -24.08 -18.68 -14.40
C ARG A 709 -25.48 -18.85 -14.95
N PHE A 710 -26.15 -17.71 -15.16
CA PHE A 710 -27.50 -17.66 -15.71
C PHE A 710 -27.53 -16.84 -17.00
N LYS A 711 -28.41 -17.22 -17.89
CA LYS A 711 -28.80 -16.44 -19.06
C LYS A 711 -30.31 -16.22 -19.04
N THR A 712 -30.70 -14.96 -19.17
CA THR A 712 -32.12 -14.59 -19.16
C THR A 712 -32.37 -13.41 -20.09
N THR A 713 -33.58 -12.89 -20.06
CA THR A 713 -33.97 -11.67 -20.77
C THR A 713 -34.13 -10.54 -19.75
N TYR A 714 -33.48 -9.41 -20.01
CA TYR A 714 -33.62 -8.25 -19.13
C TYR A 714 -35.06 -7.75 -19.09
N GLN A 715 -35.60 -7.58 -17.91
CA GLN A 715 -36.86 -6.93 -17.59
C GLN A 715 -36.70 -6.12 -16.31
N PRO A 716 -37.17 -4.87 -16.27
CA PRO A 716 -37.15 -4.06 -15.06
C PRO A 716 -37.83 -4.74 -13.88
N GLY A 717 -37.35 -4.49 -12.69
CA GLY A 717 -37.91 -4.99 -11.44
C GLY A 717 -36.88 -5.45 -10.45
N VAL A 718 -37.15 -6.55 -9.78
CA VAL A 718 -36.32 -7.10 -8.71
C VAL A 718 -35.66 -8.39 -9.16
N LEU A 719 -34.33 -8.40 -9.23
CA LEU A 719 -33.52 -9.59 -9.40
C LEU A 719 -33.01 -10.06 -8.04
N GLU A 720 -33.26 -11.34 -7.70
CA GLU A 720 -32.81 -11.92 -6.44
C GLU A 720 -32.12 -13.26 -6.69
N ALA A 721 -30.96 -13.46 -6.08
CA ALA A 721 -30.25 -14.72 -6.06
C ALA A 721 -30.26 -15.31 -4.65
N VAL A 722 -30.63 -16.58 -4.53
CA VAL A 722 -30.62 -17.33 -3.27
C VAL A 722 -29.66 -18.49 -3.38
N SER A 723 -28.64 -18.50 -2.52
CA SER A 723 -27.64 -19.55 -2.44
C SER A 723 -28.03 -20.63 -1.46
N TYR A 724 -27.71 -21.87 -1.80
CA TYR A 724 -27.99 -23.04 -0.95
C TYR A 724 -26.70 -23.82 -0.70
N ARG A 725 -26.63 -24.46 0.48
CA ARG A 725 -25.60 -25.44 0.82
C ARG A 725 -26.27 -26.64 1.49
N ASN A 726 -26.06 -27.83 0.93
CA ASN A 726 -26.70 -29.07 1.40
C ASN A 726 -28.22 -28.93 1.51
N GLY A 727 -28.86 -28.23 0.58
CA GLY A 727 -30.31 -28.04 0.52
C GLY A 727 -30.87 -26.95 1.46
N ALA A 728 -30.06 -26.36 2.33
CA ALA A 728 -30.47 -25.24 3.19
C ALA A 728 -30.05 -23.89 2.55
N GLU A 729 -30.88 -22.88 2.70
CA GLU A 729 -30.53 -21.51 2.32
C GLU A 729 -29.32 -21.02 3.11
N LEU A 730 -28.31 -20.51 2.40
CA LEU A 730 -27.09 -19.98 2.95
C LEU A 730 -27.12 -18.45 3.06
N SER A 731 -27.40 -17.79 1.95
CA SER A 731 -27.46 -16.32 1.84
C SER A 731 -28.20 -15.91 0.58
N ARG A 732 -28.49 -14.62 0.47
CA ARG A 732 -29.13 -14.04 -0.71
C ARG A 732 -28.59 -12.66 -1.03
N ASP A 733 -28.71 -12.27 -2.31
CA ASP A 733 -28.46 -10.90 -2.77
C ASP A 733 -29.61 -10.44 -3.65
N ARG A 734 -29.88 -9.11 -3.66
CA ARG A 734 -31.04 -8.53 -4.32
C ARG A 734 -30.67 -7.20 -4.96
N LEU A 735 -30.98 -7.08 -6.24
CA LEU A 735 -30.88 -5.85 -7.01
C LEU A 735 -32.26 -5.38 -7.45
N GLU A 736 -32.44 -4.08 -7.54
CA GLU A 736 -33.70 -3.48 -7.99
C GLU A 736 -33.42 -2.41 -9.05
N THR A 737 -34.21 -2.44 -10.13
CA THR A 737 -34.11 -1.45 -11.19
C THR A 737 -34.41 -0.06 -10.64
N ALA A 738 -33.48 0.87 -10.81
CA ALA A 738 -33.68 2.29 -10.51
C ALA A 738 -34.43 3.00 -11.63
N GLY A 739 -35.10 4.07 -11.30
CA GLY A 739 -35.73 4.99 -12.26
C GLY A 739 -34.71 6.00 -12.82
N GLU A 740 -35.24 7.02 -13.52
CA GLU A 740 -34.40 8.12 -14.02
C GLU A 740 -33.72 8.88 -12.88
N PRO A 741 -32.49 9.40 -13.10
CA PRO A 741 -31.79 10.20 -12.11
C PRO A 741 -32.57 11.48 -11.79
N ALA A 742 -32.96 11.66 -10.53
CA ALA A 742 -33.80 12.77 -10.10
C ALA A 742 -33.08 13.76 -9.18
N ARG A 743 -32.02 13.35 -8.49
CA ARG A 743 -31.29 14.20 -7.57
C ARG A 743 -29.86 13.75 -7.36
N LEU A 744 -29.01 14.71 -6.96
CA LEU A 744 -27.67 14.45 -6.42
C LEU A 744 -27.75 14.25 -4.91
N VAL A 745 -27.04 13.26 -4.38
CA VAL A 745 -26.89 13.01 -2.96
C VAL A 745 -25.41 13.04 -2.58
N LEU A 746 -25.08 13.83 -1.56
CA LEU A 746 -23.75 13.93 -1.01
C LEU A 746 -23.66 13.06 0.22
N ARG A 747 -22.64 12.17 0.26
CA ARG A 747 -22.39 11.25 1.37
C ARG A 747 -20.99 11.51 1.91
N PRO A 748 -20.84 12.43 2.87
CA PRO A 748 -19.55 12.62 3.53
C PRO A 748 -19.24 11.40 4.39
N GLU A 749 -17.96 10.95 4.37
CA GLU A 749 -17.47 9.94 5.30
C GLU A 749 -17.37 10.50 6.73
N SER A 750 -17.05 11.81 6.84
CA SER A 750 -17.13 12.62 8.04
C SER A 750 -17.61 14.03 7.67
N THR A 751 -18.36 14.66 8.56
CA THR A 751 -18.70 16.09 8.45
C THR A 751 -17.77 17.00 9.27
N GLU A 752 -16.80 16.41 9.98
CA GLU A 752 -15.88 17.12 10.85
C GLU A 752 -14.43 16.76 10.54
N ALA A 753 -13.53 17.73 10.62
CA ALA A 753 -12.09 17.56 10.49
C ALA A 753 -11.33 18.57 11.37
N ARG A 754 -10.03 18.36 11.58
CA ARG A 754 -9.18 19.35 12.24
C ARG A 754 -8.77 20.45 11.28
N ALA A 755 -8.68 21.68 11.77
CA ALA A 755 -8.18 22.83 11.02
C ALA A 755 -6.64 22.88 11.05
N ASP A 756 -6.00 21.79 10.59
CA ASP A 756 -4.55 21.56 10.66
C ASP A 756 -3.84 21.73 9.31
N GLY A 757 -4.58 22.02 8.24
CA GLY A 757 -4.03 22.14 6.90
C GLY A 757 -3.68 20.81 6.22
N GLU A 758 -3.93 19.66 6.88
CA GLU A 758 -3.58 18.31 6.40
C GLU A 758 -4.78 17.35 6.38
N SER A 759 -5.73 17.54 7.31
CA SER A 759 -6.93 16.70 7.39
C SER A 759 -7.75 16.78 6.11
N LEU A 760 -8.22 15.62 5.63
CA LEU A 760 -9.04 15.50 4.44
C LEU A 760 -10.49 15.12 4.79
N LEU A 761 -11.43 15.63 4.00
CA LEU A 761 -12.83 15.29 4.02
C LEU A 761 -13.20 14.64 2.68
N PHE A 762 -13.71 13.42 2.71
CA PHE A 762 -14.14 12.67 1.52
C PHE A 762 -15.65 12.72 1.42
N VAL A 763 -16.17 13.17 0.29
CA VAL A 763 -17.61 13.29 0.02
C VAL A 763 -17.94 12.54 -1.27
N LEU A 764 -18.53 11.35 -1.12
CA LEU A 764 -19.03 10.59 -2.27
C LEU A 764 -20.30 11.27 -2.81
N VAL A 765 -20.36 11.41 -4.12
CA VAL A 765 -21.49 11.95 -4.88
C VAL A 765 -22.20 10.78 -5.56
N GLU A 766 -23.52 10.68 -5.39
CA GLU A 766 -24.33 9.64 -6.01
C GLU A 766 -25.56 10.25 -6.69
N PHE A 767 -25.91 9.73 -7.87
CA PHE A 767 -27.20 9.97 -8.48
C PHE A 767 -28.25 9.05 -7.88
N GLN A 768 -29.43 9.60 -7.53
CA GLN A 768 -30.56 8.83 -7.04
C GLN A 768 -31.82 9.16 -7.83
N ASP A 769 -32.66 8.14 -7.97
CA ASP A 769 -34.01 8.29 -8.53
C ASP A 769 -34.99 8.94 -7.53
N ALA A 770 -36.23 9.14 -7.97
CA ALA A 770 -37.30 9.71 -7.12
C ALA A 770 -37.62 8.86 -5.89
N GLN A 771 -37.31 7.56 -5.90
CA GLN A 771 -37.51 6.62 -4.80
C GLN A 771 -36.29 6.51 -3.89
N GLY A 772 -35.20 7.22 -4.20
CA GLY A 772 -33.97 7.22 -3.41
C GLY A 772 -33.03 6.06 -3.68
N ARG A 773 -33.24 5.30 -4.75
CA ARG A 773 -32.31 4.24 -5.20
C ARG A 773 -31.18 4.88 -5.98
N ARG A 774 -29.96 4.38 -5.80
CA ARG A 774 -28.82 4.77 -6.63
C ARG A 774 -29.10 4.43 -8.08
N VAL A 775 -28.79 5.34 -8.99
CA VAL A 775 -28.90 5.11 -10.45
C VAL A 775 -27.50 4.82 -11.01
N PRO A 776 -27.13 3.56 -11.22
CA PRO A 776 -25.85 3.19 -11.85
C PRO A 776 -25.86 3.50 -13.34
N GLY A 777 -24.67 3.46 -13.96
CA GLY A 777 -24.49 3.71 -15.40
C GLY A 777 -24.62 5.18 -15.83
N VAL A 778 -24.99 6.09 -14.95
CA VAL A 778 -25.15 7.52 -15.25
C VAL A 778 -23.79 8.16 -15.51
N ARG A 779 -23.67 8.84 -16.65
CA ARG A 779 -22.50 9.63 -17.06
C ARG A 779 -22.95 11.05 -17.38
N LEU A 780 -22.95 11.92 -16.39
CA LEU A 780 -23.34 13.32 -16.51
C LEU A 780 -22.22 14.25 -16.02
N PRO A 781 -22.05 15.43 -16.61
CA PRO A 781 -21.05 16.40 -16.17
C PRO A 781 -21.44 16.96 -14.78
N LEU A 782 -20.45 17.03 -13.91
CA LEU A 782 -20.56 17.54 -12.56
C LEU A 782 -19.55 18.67 -12.35
N SER A 783 -19.91 19.65 -11.51
CA SER A 783 -18.97 20.65 -11.04
C SER A 783 -19.04 20.76 -9.51
N ALA A 784 -17.87 20.82 -8.88
CA ALA A 784 -17.70 20.97 -7.44
C ALA A 784 -17.10 22.31 -7.09
N ARG A 785 -17.67 22.98 -6.08
CA ARG A 785 -17.16 24.24 -5.52
C ARG A 785 -17.20 24.20 -4.01
N VAL A 786 -16.15 24.71 -3.39
CA VAL A 786 -16.02 24.80 -1.93
C VAL A 786 -15.86 26.25 -1.51
N GLU A 787 -16.59 26.64 -0.47
CA GLU A 787 -16.49 27.95 0.17
C GLU A 787 -16.24 27.79 1.67
N GLY A 788 -15.48 28.72 2.26
CA GLY A 788 -15.25 28.75 3.70
C GLY A 788 -13.90 28.19 4.13
N ALA A 789 -13.87 27.40 5.21
CA ALA A 789 -12.64 27.01 5.91
C ALA A 789 -11.86 25.85 5.27
N ALA A 790 -12.32 25.27 4.17
CA ALA A 790 -11.64 24.20 3.43
C ALA A 790 -11.45 24.59 1.97
N SER A 791 -10.54 23.91 1.27
CA SER A 791 -10.34 23.99 -0.18
C SER A 791 -10.66 22.66 -0.87
N LEU A 792 -11.11 22.71 -2.12
CA LEU A 792 -11.23 21.54 -2.96
C LEU A 792 -9.83 21.11 -3.40
N LEU A 793 -9.42 19.92 -3.00
CA LEU A 793 -8.12 19.35 -3.38
C LEU A 793 -8.23 18.51 -4.65
N SER A 794 -9.33 17.72 -4.76
CA SER A 794 -9.59 16.89 -5.94
C SER A 794 -11.07 16.67 -6.13
N PHE A 795 -11.48 16.58 -7.40
CA PHE A 795 -12.81 16.12 -7.80
C PHE A 795 -12.71 15.17 -8.97
N ALA A 796 -13.11 13.90 -8.77
CA ALA A 796 -12.84 12.84 -9.72
C ALA A 796 -13.96 11.79 -9.75
N SER A 797 -14.05 11.05 -10.86
CA SER A 797 -14.75 9.77 -10.92
C SER A 797 -13.76 8.60 -11.09
N ALA A 798 -14.26 7.37 -10.97
CA ALA A 798 -13.46 6.16 -11.22
C ALA A 798 -13.39 5.77 -12.71
N ASN A 799 -13.66 6.70 -13.61
CA ASN A 799 -13.57 6.46 -15.06
C ASN A 799 -12.10 6.30 -15.47
N PRO A 800 -11.67 5.12 -15.93
CA PRO A 800 -10.29 4.94 -16.39
C PRO A 800 -10.00 5.63 -17.72
N LEU A 801 -11.04 5.82 -18.54
CA LEU A 801 -10.95 6.41 -19.88
C LEU A 801 -11.36 7.89 -19.83
N THR A 802 -10.46 8.74 -19.36
CA THR A 802 -10.71 10.18 -19.21
C THR A 802 -9.40 10.98 -19.20
N ASP A 803 -9.41 12.18 -19.78
CA ASP A 803 -8.36 13.18 -19.67
C ASP A 803 -8.72 14.32 -18.69
N GLU A 804 -9.77 14.15 -17.88
CA GLU A 804 -10.18 15.12 -16.88
C GLU A 804 -9.06 15.36 -15.88
N ASN A 805 -8.79 16.65 -15.60
CA ASN A 805 -7.86 17.03 -14.55
C ASN A 805 -8.54 16.94 -13.19
N TYR A 806 -7.98 16.14 -12.29
CA TYR A 806 -8.52 15.90 -10.95
C TYR A 806 -8.59 17.15 -10.05
N GLU A 807 -7.80 18.19 -10.34
CA GLU A 807 -7.79 19.45 -9.58
C GLU A 807 -8.72 20.52 -10.19
N SER A 808 -9.36 20.25 -11.31
CA SER A 808 -10.17 21.23 -12.03
C SER A 808 -11.52 21.59 -11.37
N GLY A 809 -11.97 20.76 -10.43
CA GLY A 809 -13.33 20.84 -9.89
C GLY A 809 -14.43 20.41 -10.88
N GLN A 810 -14.06 19.82 -12.02
CA GLN A 810 -14.97 19.30 -13.05
C GLN A 810 -14.70 17.82 -13.28
N ALA A 811 -15.76 17.01 -13.34
CA ALA A 811 -15.69 15.60 -13.68
C ALA A 811 -17.01 15.12 -14.29
N ALA A 812 -16.96 14.10 -15.13
CA ALA A 812 -18.16 13.34 -15.45
C ALA A 812 -18.33 12.19 -14.47
N SER A 813 -19.55 11.92 -14.02
CA SER A 813 -19.80 10.76 -13.19
C SER A 813 -19.48 9.45 -13.92
N PHE A 814 -19.06 8.45 -13.18
CA PHE A 814 -18.84 7.08 -13.67
C PHE A 814 -19.62 6.12 -12.79
N ASP A 815 -20.42 5.25 -13.38
CA ASP A 815 -21.37 4.38 -12.67
C ASP A 815 -22.26 5.16 -11.66
N GLY A 816 -22.68 6.38 -12.05
CA GLY A 816 -23.50 7.25 -11.22
C GLY A 816 -22.78 7.82 -9.98
N ARG A 817 -21.45 7.84 -9.97
CA ARG A 817 -20.63 8.30 -8.84
C ARG A 817 -19.52 9.25 -9.25
N ALA A 818 -19.14 10.09 -8.28
CA ALA A 818 -17.92 10.88 -8.26
C ALA A 818 -17.52 11.11 -6.79
N MET A 819 -16.34 11.68 -6.54
CA MET A 819 -15.89 12.01 -5.20
C MET A 819 -15.24 13.38 -5.17
N ALA A 820 -15.63 14.20 -4.20
CA ALA A 820 -14.93 15.42 -3.83
C ALA A 820 -14.03 15.15 -2.62
N ILE A 821 -12.77 15.53 -2.71
CA ILE A 821 -11.78 15.47 -1.64
C ILE A 821 -11.42 16.89 -1.27
N LEU A 822 -11.70 17.25 -0.02
CA LEU A 822 -11.44 18.60 0.50
C LEU A 822 -10.30 18.55 1.49
N ARG A 823 -9.43 19.56 1.44
CA ARG A 823 -8.36 19.79 2.41
C ARG A 823 -8.81 20.82 3.42
N ALA A 824 -8.67 20.53 4.68
CA ALA A 824 -8.92 21.48 5.77
C ALA A 824 -7.92 22.66 5.69
N GLY A 825 -8.41 23.85 5.96
CA GLY A 825 -7.55 25.03 6.14
C GLY A 825 -6.94 25.04 7.55
N HIS A 826 -6.19 26.12 7.85
CA HIS A 826 -5.53 26.32 9.14
C HIS A 826 -6.38 27.07 10.17
N THR A 827 -7.60 27.45 9.82
CA THR A 827 -8.49 28.24 10.68
C THR A 827 -9.78 27.46 10.91
N PRO A 828 -10.18 27.23 12.16
CA PRO A 828 -11.47 26.66 12.47
C PRO A 828 -12.63 27.42 11.82
N GLY A 829 -13.65 26.69 11.37
CA GLY A 829 -14.79 27.31 10.73
C GLY A 829 -15.65 26.33 9.95
N LYS A 830 -16.62 26.87 9.23
CA LYS A 830 -17.53 26.13 8.37
C LYS A 830 -17.02 26.17 6.93
N ALA A 831 -17.09 25.03 6.25
CA ALA A 831 -16.97 24.92 4.81
C ALA A 831 -18.30 24.45 4.20
N VAL A 832 -18.57 24.84 2.97
CA VAL A 832 -19.74 24.39 2.22
C VAL A 832 -19.29 23.86 0.88
N LEU A 833 -19.50 22.56 0.65
CA LEU A 833 -19.36 21.94 -0.67
C LEU A 833 -20.68 22.11 -1.43
N THR A 834 -20.62 22.64 -2.62
CA THR A 834 -21.74 22.73 -3.56
C THR A 834 -21.41 21.89 -4.79
N LEU A 835 -22.30 20.96 -5.15
CA LEU A 835 -22.24 20.13 -6.37
C LEU A 835 -23.38 20.55 -7.30
N SER A 836 -23.04 20.78 -8.56
CA SER A 836 -23.99 21.15 -9.60
C SER A 836 -23.94 20.14 -10.76
N CYS A 837 -25.12 19.81 -11.29
CA CYS A 837 -25.29 19.02 -12.53
C CYS A 837 -26.30 19.76 -13.42
N PRO A 838 -26.05 19.94 -14.73
CA PRO A 838 -27.03 20.56 -15.61
C PRO A 838 -28.38 19.87 -15.58
N GLY A 839 -29.43 20.65 -15.34
CA GLY A 839 -30.82 20.16 -15.27
C GLY A 839 -31.28 19.59 -13.92
N MET A 840 -30.43 19.65 -12.89
CA MET A 840 -30.77 19.24 -11.52
C MET A 840 -30.57 20.39 -10.52
N GLU A 841 -31.20 20.29 -9.35
CA GLU A 841 -30.91 21.19 -8.23
C GLU A 841 -29.50 20.94 -7.69
N ASP A 842 -28.82 22.01 -7.28
CA ASP A 842 -27.55 21.95 -6.60
C ASP A 842 -27.67 21.19 -5.27
N ALA A 843 -26.78 20.24 -5.04
CA ALA A 843 -26.63 19.58 -3.75
C ALA A 843 -25.57 20.29 -2.91
N LYS A 844 -25.87 20.50 -1.62
CA LYS A 844 -24.96 21.19 -0.69
C LYS A 844 -24.68 20.36 0.56
N GLN A 845 -23.45 20.41 1.02
CA GLN A 845 -23.00 19.76 2.25
C GLN A 845 -22.23 20.75 3.11
N GLU A 846 -22.68 20.92 4.33
CA GLU A 846 -21.95 21.65 5.36
C GLU A 846 -20.94 20.74 6.06
N LEU A 847 -19.73 21.28 6.27
CA LEU A 847 -18.60 20.60 6.89
C LEU A 847 -17.98 21.54 7.92
N PHE A 848 -17.46 21.00 9.01
CA PHE A 848 -16.99 21.77 10.15
C PHE A 848 -15.52 21.46 10.46
N LEU A 849 -14.72 22.50 10.63
CA LEU A 849 -13.30 22.41 10.97
C LEU A 849 -13.09 22.96 12.40
N SER A 850 -12.47 22.17 13.26
CA SER A 850 -12.25 22.49 14.68
C SER A 850 -10.78 22.66 15.05
#